data_04111da4889f16e8e592a74ede30cedd
#
_entry.id   04111da4889f16e8e592a74ede30cedd
#
_cell.length_a   1.000
_cell.length_b   1.000
_cell.length_c   1.000
_cell.angle_alpha   90.00
_cell.angle_beta   90.00
_cell.angle_gamma   90.00
#
_symmetry.space_group_name_H-M   'P 1'
#
loop_
_entity.id
_entity.type
_entity.pdbx_description
1 polymer ?
#
loop_
_entity_poly.entity_id
_entity_poly.type
_entity_poly.pdbx_seq_one_letter_code
_entity_poly.pdbx_strand_id
1 'polypeptide(L)'
;MKFSELWLREWVNPAVDSETLSEQITMAGLEVDGVEPVAGAFHGVVVGEVVECGQHPNADKLRVTKVNVGGDRLLDIVCGAPNCRQGLKVAVATVGAVLPGDFKIKAAKLRGEPSEGMLCSFSELGISDDHDGIIELPVDAPIGTDIRDYLKLDDNAIEISVTPNRADCLGIIGVARDVAVLNQLTLNEPTIEPVAATIQDTFPIQVDAPQACPRYLGRVVKGINVKAATPLWMREKLRRCGIRSIDPVVDVTNYVLLELGQPMHAFDLDRLNGGIIVRMAEEGETLTLLDGNEAKLNADTLVIADQQNALAMGGIFGGEHSGVNEETQNVLLECAYFNPLSITGRARRHGLHTDASHRYERGVDPALQHKAIERATRLLIEICGGEAGPVVDVSSDADLPTRATITLRREKLDRLIGHVIADEQVRDILQRLGCNVVKTDTGWQATAPSWRFDMEIEEDLVEEVARIYGYNNIPNIPTQAPLIMTAHREASLSLKRVKALLVDHGYQEAITYSFVDPKIQGLIHPEEASLSLPSPISAEMSVMRLSLWSGLLSAAVYNQNRQQSRLRLFESGLRFVPDTSADLGIRQDLMLAGVITGTRYEEHWDLARQAVDFYDLKGDLEAVLALTGKLSQIEFKAENNPALHPGQSAAIYLCGERIGFIGVIHPELERKLDLNGRTVVFELLWDKVADRVLPDANEISRFPANRRDIAVVVAENVPAGDILAECKKVGANQLVGVNLFDVYRGKGVAEGYKSLAISLTLQDTTRTLAEEEIAATVAECVAALKQRFQASLRD
;
A
#
# COMPACT_ATOMS: atom_id res chain seq x y z
N MET A 1 9.47 -13.03 -1.57
CA MET A 1 10.60 -14.00 -1.37
C MET A 1 11.48 -14.00 -2.61
N LYS A 2 12.80 -13.93 -2.44
CA LYS A 2 13.77 -13.99 -3.53
C LYS A 2 14.52 -15.33 -3.50
N PHE A 3 14.71 -15.97 -4.64
CA PHE A 3 15.38 -17.28 -4.72
C PHE A 3 16.07 -17.49 -6.07
N SER A 4 17.08 -18.39 -6.08
CA SER A 4 17.79 -18.83 -7.30
C SER A 4 16.94 -19.80 -8.11
N GLU A 5 16.79 -19.55 -9.40
CA GLU A 5 16.12 -20.47 -10.34
C GLU A 5 16.83 -21.83 -10.39
N LEU A 6 18.15 -21.85 -10.44
CA LEU A 6 18.92 -23.10 -10.42
C LEU A 6 18.71 -23.90 -9.14
N TRP A 7 18.57 -23.23 -7.97
CA TRP A 7 18.26 -23.92 -6.73
C TRP A 7 16.85 -24.53 -6.77
N LEU A 8 15.85 -23.80 -7.26
CA LEU A 8 14.51 -24.35 -7.49
C LEU A 8 14.57 -25.58 -8.42
N ARG A 9 15.34 -25.49 -9.51
CA ARG A 9 15.51 -26.59 -10.49
C ARG A 9 16.23 -27.81 -9.94
N GLU A 10 16.99 -27.70 -8.86
CA GLU A 10 17.49 -28.86 -8.10
C GLU A 10 16.35 -29.68 -7.48
N TRP A 11 15.25 -29.03 -7.08
CA TRP A 11 14.07 -29.63 -6.49
C TRP A 11 13.05 -30.12 -7.53
N VAL A 12 12.86 -29.35 -8.58
CA VAL A 12 11.95 -29.65 -9.67
C VAL A 12 12.42 -28.94 -10.94
N ASN A 13 12.62 -29.72 -12.01
CA ASN A 13 13.17 -29.18 -13.25
C ASN A 13 12.22 -29.41 -14.43
N PRO A 14 11.21 -28.54 -14.62
CA PRO A 14 10.34 -28.62 -15.79
C PRO A 14 11.11 -28.23 -17.06
N ALA A 15 10.75 -28.83 -18.19
CA ALA A 15 11.37 -28.58 -19.50
C ALA A 15 10.81 -27.28 -20.13
N VAL A 16 10.89 -26.18 -19.38
CA VAL A 16 10.45 -24.83 -19.80
C VAL A 16 11.58 -23.84 -19.53
N ASP A 17 11.59 -22.73 -20.27
CA ASP A 17 12.53 -21.63 -20.05
C ASP A 17 12.13 -20.78 -18.83
N SER A 18 12.98 -19.83 -18.48
CA SER A 18 12.78 -18.94 -17.31
C SER A 18 11.55 -18.06 -17.44
N GLU A 19 11.22 -17.59 -18.64
CA GLU A 19 10.05 -16.75 -18.89
C GLU A 19 8.77 -17.54 -18.67
N THR A 20 8.66 -18.72 -19.26
CA THR A 20 7.52 -19.63 -19.10
C THR A 20 7.37 -20.08 -17.64
N LEU A 21 8.49 -20.38 -16.95
CA LEU A 21 8.47 -20.75 -15.53
C LEU A 21 7.90 -19.60 -14.67
N SER A 22 8.37 -18.37 -14.91
CA SER A 22 7.89 -17.18 -14.19
C SER A 22 6.41 -16.91 -14.44
N GLU A 23 5.94 -17.10 -15.67
CA GLU A 23 4.52 -17.01 -16.02
C GLU A 23 3.68 -18.07 -15.31
N GLN A 24 4.13 -19.33 -15.29
CA GLN A 24 3.45 -20.41 -14.58
C GLN A 24 3.32 -20.12 -13.08
N ILE A 25 4.39 -19.66 -12.44
CA ILE A 25 4.41 -19.30 -11.02
C ILE A 25 3.42 -18.17 -10.74
N THR A 26 3.45 -17.11 -11.57
CA THR A 26 2.53 -15.96 -11.46
C THR A 26 1.07 -16.39 -11.63
N MET A 27 0.76 -17.14 -12.67
CA MET A 27 -0.61 -17.59 -12.96
C MET A 27 -1.15 -18.57 -11.91
N ALA A 28 -0.27 -19.23 -11.18
CA ALA A 28 -0.63 -20.06 -10.04
C ALA A 28 -0.82 -19.28 -8.71
N GLY A 29 -0.73 -17.94 -8.73
CA GLY A 29 -1.01 -17.08 -7.59
C GLY A 29 0.22 -16.62 -6.80
N LEU A 30 1.43 -16.90 -7.28
CA LEU A 30 2.69 -16.40 -6.74
C LEU A 30 3.27 -15.36 -7.69
N GLU A 31 2.82 -14.12 -7.61
CA GLU A 31 3.21 -13.04 -8.53
C GLU A 31 4.73 -12.84 -8.55
N VAL A 32 5.32 -12.92 -9.74
CA VAL A 32 6.74 -12.66 -9.94
C VAL A 32 6.94 -11.15 -10.13
N ASP A 33 7.59 -10.52 -9.13
CA ASP A 33 7.89 -9.09 -9.12
C ASP A 33 9.11 -8.74 -9.98
N GLY A 34 10.06 -9.67 -10.10
CA GLY A 34 11.27 -9.46 -10.89
C GLY A 34 12.06 -10.72 -11.13
N VAL A 35 12.84 -10.69 -12.21
CA VAL A 35 13.81 -11.72 -12.57
C VAL A 35 15.11 -11.01 -12.94
N GLU A 36 16.15 -11.27 -12.18
CA GLU A 36 17.45 -10.60 -12.34
C GLU A 36 18.56 -11.63 -12.52
N PRO A 37 19.52 -11.42 -13.44
CA PRO A 37 20.69 -12.28 -13.53
C PRO A 37 21.53 -12.16 -12.26
N VAL A 38 22.11 -13.29 -11.79
CA VAL A 38 22.86 -13.35 -10.54
C VAL A 38 24.28 -12.76 -10.64
N ALA A 39 24.72 -12.43 -11.85
CA ALA A 39 26.03 -11.83 -12.13
C ALA A 39 25.94 -10.91 -13.36
N GLY A 40 26.91 -10.01 -13.48
CA GLY A 40 27.07 -9.18 -14.67
C GLY A 40 27.41 -9.98 -15.91
N ALA A 41 27.24 -9.36 -17.07
CA ALA A 41 27.64 -9.94 -18.34
C ALA A 41 29.15 -9.84 -18.48
N PHE A 42 29.85 -10.96 -18.49
CA PHE A 42 31.30 -11.05 -18.75
C PHE A 42 31.66 -12.37 -19.37
N HIS A 43 32.86 -12.45 -20.00
CA HIS A 43 33.45 -13.68 -20.52
C HIS A 43 34.98 -13.61 -20.50
N GLY A 44 35.65 -14.76 -20.61
CA GLY A 44 37.11 -14.85 -20.64
C GLY A 44 37.73 -14.78 -19.23
N VAL A 45 36.95 -15.05 -18.17
CA VAL A 45 37.46 -15.13 -16.80
C VAL A 45 37.54 -16.59 -16.39
N VAL A 46 38.71 -17.02 -15.93
CA VAL A 46 38.96 -18.43 -15.60
C VAL A 46 39.53 -18.58 -14.20
N VAL A 47 39.42 -19.79 -13.68
CA VAL A 47 40.08 -20.17 -12.40
C VAL A 47 41.60 -20.19 -12.61
N GLY A 48 42.34 -19.45 -11.84
CA GLY A 48 43.79 -19.46 -11.78
C GLY A 48 44.36 -19.68 -10.42
N GLU A 49 45.66 -20.01 -10.35
CA GLU A 49 46.42 -20.13 -9.13
C GLU A 49 47.56 -19.15 -9.09
N VAL A 50 47.71 -18.39 -8.02
CA VAL A 50 48.85 -17.52 -7.79
C VAL A 50 50.05 -18.37 -7.36
N VAL A 51 50.90 -18.69 -8.30
CA VAL A 51 52.08 -19.53 -8.06
C VAL A 51 53.20 -18.79 -7.35
N GLU A 52 53.41 -17.54 -7.72
CA GLU A 52 54.39 -16.64 -7.09
C GLU A 52 53.71 -15.28 -6.81
N CYS A 53 54.05 -14.69 -5.65
CA CYS A 53 53.55 -13.36 -5.26
C CYS A 53 54.65 -12.62 -4.51
N GLY A 54 55.08 -11.48 -5.09
CA GLY A 54 56.13 -10.64 -4.52
C GLY A 54 55.74 -9.17 -4.50
N GLN A 55 56.51 -8.36 -3.74
CA GLN A 55 56.32 -6.93 -3.68
C GLN A 55 56.70 -6.27 -5.02
N HIS A 56 55.86 -5.33 -5.46
CA HIS A 56 56.15 -4.55 -6.67
C HIS A 56 57.36 -3.62 -6.43
N PRO A 57 58.39 -3.61 -7.35
CA PRO A 57 59.62 -2.86 -7.16
C PRO A 57 59.42 -1.36 -7.06
N ASN A 58 58.38 -0.79 -7.65
CA ASN A 58 58.12 0.66 -7.76
C ASN A 58 56.77 1.11 -7.16
N ALA A 59 56.14 0.29 -6.34
CA ALA A 59 54.85 0.62 -5.74
C ALA A 59 54.55 -0.17 -4.45
N ASP A 60 54.38 0.51 -3.35
CA ASP A 60 54.20 -0.11 -2.03
C ASP A 60 52.89 -0.88 -1.86
N LYS A 61 51.87 -0.48 -2.58
CA LYS A 61 50.52 -1.09 -2.53
C LYS A 61 50.26 -2.14 -3.60
N LEU A 62 51.21 -2.41 -4.51
CA LEU A 62 51.04 -3.35 -5.56
C LEU A 62 51.88 -4.63 -5.35
N ARG A 63 51.42 -5.73 -5.88
CA ARG A 63 52.16 -7.02 -5.92
C ARG A 63 52.32 -7.46 -7.35
N VAL A 64 53.46 -8.10 -7.61
CA VAL A 64 53.75 -8.78 -8.89
C VAL A 64 53.50 -10.24 -8.69
N THR A 65 52.68 -10.85 -9.51
CA THR A 65 52.31 -12.25 -9.41
C THR A 65 52.59 -13.01 -10.71
N LYS A 66 52.86 -14.31 -10.55
CA LYS A 66 52.83 -15.28 -11.66
C LYS A 66 51.67 -16.21 -11.43
N VAL A 67 50.78 -16.25 -12.40
CA VAL A 67 49.47 -16.91 -12.28
C VAL A 67 49.36 -18.04 -13.30
N ASN A 68 49.07 -19.25 -12.82
CA ASN A 68 48.74 -20.39 -13.64
C ASN A 68 47.26 -20.40 -14.00
N VAL A 69 46.94 -20.33 -15.29
CA VAL A 69 45.55 -20.39 -15.81
C VAL A 69 45.31 -21.64 -16.68
N GLY A 70 46.18 -22.65 -16.56
CA GLY A 70 46.05 -23.91 -17.30
C GLY A 70 46.68 -23.88 -18.70
N GLY A 71 47.38 -22.82 -19.08
CA GLY A 71 48.08 -22.66 -20.33
C GLY A 71 49.56 -23.10 -20.24
N ASP A 72 50.29 -23.05 -21.37
CA ASP A 72 51.70 -23.51 -21.47
C ASP A 72 52.67 -22.62 -20.69
N ARG A 73 52.31 -21.46 -20.25
CA ARG A 73 53.11 -20.52 -19.47
C ARG A 73 52.35 -19.84 -18.36
N LEU A 74 53.10 -19.38 -17.36
CA LEU A 74 52.54 -18.53 -16.31
C LEU A 74 52.30 -17.10 -16.85
N LEU A 75 51.22 -16.45 -16.42
CA LEU A 75 50.92 -15.05 -16.73
C LEU A 75 51.54 -14.12 -15.66
N ASP A 76 52.16 -13.04 -16.13
CA ASP A 76 52.58 -11.95 -15.24
C ASP A 76 51.37 -11.01 -15.02
N ILE A 77 50.94 -10.85 -13.76
CA ILE A 77 49.79 -10.00 -13.43
C ILE A 77 50.15 -9.13 -12.22
N VAL A 78 49.89 -7.83 -12.30
CA VAL A 78 50.04 -6.89 -11.19
C VAL A 78 48.69 -6.77 -10.47
N CYS A 79 48.70 -6.96 -9.15
CA CYS A 79 47.51 -6.92 -8.30
C CYS A 79 47.68 -5.91 -7.17
N GLY A 80 46.66 -5.11 -6.95
CA GLY A 80 46.57 -4.14 -5.84
C GLY A 80 45.76 -4.61 -4.64
N ALA A 81 45.21 -5.83 -4.69
CA ALA A 81 44.32 -6.32 -3.64
C ALA A 81 45.13 -6.73 -2.39
N PRO A 82 44.63 -6.36 -1.18
CA PRO A 82 45.34 -6.63 0.07
C PRO A 82 45.44 -8.13 0.40
N ASN A 83 44.51 -8.94 -0.07
CA ASN A 83 44.45 -10.38 0.18
C ASN A 83 45.24 -11.22 -0.81
N CYS A 84 45.89 -10.61 -1.81
CA CYS A 84 46.69 -11.33 -2.81
C CYS A 84 47.92 -11.99 -2.19
N ARG A 85 48.05 -13.32 -2.33
CA ARG A 85 49.16 -14.12 -1.77
C ARG A 85 49.44 -15.37 -2.61
N GLN A 86 50.62 -15.93 -2.44
CA GLN A 86 51.01 -17.18 -3.09
C GLN A 86 50.12 -18.36 -2.65
N GLY A 87 49.78 -19.24 -3.58
CA GLY A 87 48.97 -20.45 -3.36
C GLY A 87 47.46 -20.21 -3.43
N LEU A 88 47.04 -18.95 -3.63
CA LEU A 88 45.61 -18.62 -3.69
C LEU A 88 45.01 -19.01 -5.05
N LYS A 89 43.82 -19.63 -5.02
CA LYS A 89 42.96 -19.84 -6.19
C LYS A 89 42.11 -18.60 -6.39
N VAL A 90 42.05 -18.07 -7.60
CA VAL A 90 41.47 -16.76 -7.91
C VAL A 90 40.71 -16.76 -9.23
N ALA A 91 39.87 -15.76 -9.43
CA ALA A 91 39.25 -15.46 -10.72
C ALA A 91 40.16 -14.57 -11.53
N VAL A 92 40.58 -15.03 -12.71
CA VAL A 92 41.53 -14.36 -13.60
C VAL A 92 40.86 -13.96 -14.91
N ALA A 93 40.74 -12.66 -15.14
CA ALA A 93 40.38 -12.12 -16.45
C ALA A 93 41.63 -12.11 -17.34
N THR A 94 41.66 -12.99 -18.33
CA THR A 94 42.77 -13.09 -19.28
C THR A 94 42.70 -11.97 -20.33
N VAL A 95 43.80 -11.76 -21.06
CA VAL A 95 43.79 -10.78 -22.16
C VAL A 95 42.74 -11.17 -23.20
N GLY A 96 41.89 -10.23 -23.57
CA GLY A 96 40.72 -10.42 -24.43
C GLY A 96 39.41 -10.66 -23.69
N ALA A 97 39.47 -10.87 -22.38
CA ALA A 97 38.25 -10.92 -21.54
C ALA A 97 37.48 -9.60 -21.61
N VAL A 98 36.17 -9.68 -21.53
CA VAL A 98 35.25 -8.52 -21.43
C VAL A 98 34.51 -8.62 -20.12
N LEU A 99 34.65 -7.61 -19.27
CA LEU A 99 33.99 -7.47 -17.98
C LEU A 99 32.73 -6.61 -18.13
N PRO A 100 31.87 -6.56 -17.08
CA PRO A 100 30.67 -5.71 -17.08
C PRO A 100 30.99 -4.26 -17.50
N GLY A 101 30.11 -3.63 -18.25
CA GLY A 101 30.34 -2.30 -18.85
C GLY A 101 31.25 -2.28 -20.05
N ASP A 102 31.37 -3.41 -20.78
CA ASP A 102 32.23 -3.59 -21.97
C ASP A 102 33.72 -3.29 -21.74
N PHE A 103 34.16 -3.50 -20.47
CA PHE A 103 35.55 -3.28 -20.11
C PHE A 103 36.44 -4.42 -20.62
N LYS A 104 37.25 -4.11 -21.62
CA LYS A 104 38.12 -5.09 -22.27
C LYS A 104 39.50 -5.17 -21.61
N ILE A 105 39.92 -6.37 -21.22
CA ILE A 105 41.23 -6.64 -20.64
C ILE A 105 42.27 -6.69 -21.72
N LYS A 106 43.29 -5.88 -21.58
CA LYS A 106 44.45 -5.77 -22.48
C LYS A 106 45.75 -5.99 -21.73
N ALA A 107 46.74 -6.50 -22.41
CA ALA A 107 48.12 -6.49 -21.87
C ALA A 107 48.57 -5.05 -21.62
N ALA A 108 49.10 -4.79 -20.42
CA ALA A 108 49.52 -3.46 -19.98
C ALA A 108 50.85 -3.52 -19.21
N LYS A 109 51.45 -2.38 -18.99
CA LYS A 109 52.53 -2.23 -18.01
C LYS A 109 52.08 -1.30 -16.89
N LEU A 110 52.09 -1.80 -15.68
CA LEU A 110 51.71 -1.03 -14.48
C LEU A 110 52.97 -0.66 -13.71
N ARG A 111 53.32 0.61 -13.75
CA ARG A 111 54.56 1.17 -13.15
C ARG A 111 55.85 0.44 -13.54
N GLY A 112 55.92 0.00 -14.81
CA GLY A 112 57.06 -0.70 -15.36
C GLY A 112 56.96 -2.23 -15.42
N GLU A 113 56.11 -2.85 -14.62
CA GLU A 113 55.92 -4.29 -14.59
C GLU A 113 54.81 -4.73 -15.56
N PRO A 114 55.00 -5.86 -16.29
CA PRO A 114 53.98 -6.38 -17.20
C PRO A 114 52.78 -6.91 -16.44
N SER A 115 51.58 -6.70 -17.01
CA SER A 115 50.33 -7.28 -16.53
C SER A 115 49.53 -7.79 -17.72
N GLU A 116 49.37 -9.11 -17.77
CA GLU A 116 48.71 -9.85 -18.88
C GLU A 116 47.36 -10.40 -18.46
N GLY A 117 46.63 -9.61 -17.65
CA GLY A 117 45.35 -9.96 -17.12
C GLY A 117 45.01 -9.18 -15.86
N MET A 118 43.93 -9.55 -15.23
CA MET A 118 43.45 -8.92 -13.99
C MET A 118 42.90 -10.00 -13.05
N LEU A 119 43.26 -9.93 -11.77
CA LEU A 119 42.64 -10.73 -10.71
C LEU A 119 41.39 -9.98 -10.27
N CYS A 120 40.24 -10.64 -10.31
CA CYS A 120 38.95 -10.00 -10.16
C CYS A 120 38.37 -10.09 -8.74
N SER A 121 37.70 -9.03 -8.31
CA SER A 121 36.81 -9.00 -7.16
C SER A 121 35.38 -9.42 -7.58
N PHE A 122 34.49 -9.59 -6.59
CA PHE A 122 33.07 -9.84 -6.84
C PHE A 122 32.38 -8.67 -7.55
N SER A 123 32.77 -7.44 -7.21
CA SER A 123 32.17 -6.24 -7.80
C SER A 123 32.55 -6.05 -9.27
N GLU A 124 33.79 -6.39 -9.65
CA GLU A 124 34.27 -6.29 -11.05
C GLU A 124 33.55 -7.27 -11.96
N LEU A 125 33.07 -8.40 -11.45
CA LEU A 125 32.27 -9.37 -12.19
C LEU A 125 30.77 -9.09 -12.10
N GLY A 126 30.36 -8.04 -11.40
CA GLY A 126 28.95 -7.73 -11.18
C GLY A 126 28.20 -8.81 -10.41
N ILE A 127 28.89 -9.52 -9.51
CA ILE A 127 28.32 -10.56 -8.65
C ILE A 127 27.76 -9.96 -7.37
N SER A 128 28.48 -9.01 -6.76
CA SER A 128 28.05 -8.26 -5.57
C SER A 128 28.80 -6.93 -5.50
N ASP A 129 28.47 -6.08 -4.53
CA ASP A 129 29.16 -4.81 -4.30
C ASP A 129 30.51 -4.98 -3.54
N ASP A 130 30.86 -6.21 -3.17
CA ASP A 130 32.10 -6.52 -2.44
C ASP A 130 33.33 -6.25 -3.33
N HIS A 131 34.16 -5.31 -2.91
CA HIS A 131 35.41 -4.88 -3.55
C HIS A 131 36.61 -4.86 -2.59
N ASP A 132 36.50 -5.48 -1.40
CA ASP A 132 37.54 -5.45 -0.37
C ASP A 132 38.76 -6.32 -0.71
N GLY A 133 38.69 -7.09 -1.78
CA GLY A 133 39.78 -7.91 -2.27
C GLY A 133 39.39 -8.69 -3.53
N ILE A 134 40.32 -9.54 -3.97
CA ILE A 134 40.05 -10.47 -5.07
C ILE A 134 39.27 -11.70 -4.57
N ILE A 135 38.53 -12.33 -5.48
CA ILE A 135 37.78 -13.56 -5.18
C ILE A 135 38.74 -14.70 -4.77
N GLU A 136 38.57 -15.21 -3.56
CA GLU A 136 39.27 -16.42 -3.08
C GLU A 136 38.41 -17.63 -3.37
N LEU A 137 38.89 -18.53 -4.23
CA LEU A 137 38.21 -19.77 -4.56
C LEU A 137 38.73 -20.92 -3.67
N PRO A 138 37.94 -22.01 -3.48
CA PRO A 138 38.38 -23.22 -2.81
C PRO A 138 39.67 -23.80 -3.43
N VAL A 139 40.50 -24.45 -2.60
CA VAL A 139 41.82 -24.96 -3.04
C VAL A 139 41.71 -26.06 -4.11
N ASP A 140 40.56 -26.73 -4.19
CA ASP A 140 40.23 -27.77 -5.17
C ASP A 140 39.65 -27.22 -6.47
N ALA A 141 39.48 -25.91 -6.59
CA ALA A 141 38.96 -25.29 -7.80
C ALA A 141 39.81 -25.64 -9.04
N PRO A 142 39.26 -26.21 -10.11
CA PRO A 142 40.03 -26.68 -11.27
C PRO A 142 40.58 -25.51 -12.07
N ILE A 143 41.90 -25.44 -12.22
CA ILE A 143 42.60 -24.38 -12.96
C ILE A 143 42.18 -24.42 -14.42
N GLY A 144 41.90 -23.24 -14.99
CA GLY A 144 41.50 -23.06 -16.40
C GLY A 144 40.03 -23.20 -16.67
N THR A 145 39.23 -23.61 -15.66
CA THR A 145 37.76 -23.66 -15.79
C THR A 145 37.19 -22.24 -15.88
N ASP A 146 36.23 -22.04 -16.76
CA ASP A 146 35.49 -20.78 -16.80
C ASP A 146 34.77 -20.48 -15.48
N ILE A 147 34.90 -19.25 -15.00
CA ILE A 147 34.29 -18.85 -13.71
C ILE A 147 32.77 -18.90 -13.76
N ARG A 148 32.14 -18.59 -14.90
CA ARG A 148 30.68 -18.69 -15.03
C ARG A 148 30.22 -20.14 -14.85
N ASP A 149 30.94 -21.08 -15.43
CA ASP A 149 30.63 -22.50 -15.29
C ASP A 149 30.92 -23.00 -13.88
N TYR A 150 32.07 -22.65 -13.30
CA TYR A 150 32.47 -23.08 -11.96
C TYR A 150 31.51 -22.60 -10.87
N LEU A 151 31.13 -21.33 -10.92
CA LEU A 151 30.20 -20.72 -9.96
C LEU A 151 28.72 -20.87 -10.37
N LYS A 152 28.42 -21.47 -11.53
CA LYS A 152 27.06 -21.59 -12.09
C LYS A 152 26.35 -20.23 -12.15
N LEU A 153 26.98 -19.24 -12.79
CA LEU A 153 26.50 -17.85 -12.85
C LEU A 153 25.43 -17.59 -13.93
N ASP A 154 25.18 -18.59 -14.80
CA ASP A 154 24.05 -18.54 -15.72
C ASP A 154 22.79 -18.97 -14.99
N ASP A 155 22.37 -18.14 -14.06
CA ASP A 155 21.25 -18.30 -13.15
C ASP A 155 20.51 -16.97 -13.02
N ASN A 156 19.23 -17.06 -12.64
CA ASN A 156 18.38 -15.94 -12.33
C ASN A 156 17.96 -15.96 -10.86
N ALA A 157 17.92 -14.79 -10.24
CA ALA A 157 17.24 -14.57 -8.98
C ALA A 157 15.80 -14.16 -9.29
N ILE A 158 14.85 -14.99 -8.91
CA ILE A 158 13.41 -14.72 -9.08
C ILE A 158 12.88 -14.18 -7.75
N GLU A 159 12.16 -13.06 -7.81
CA GLU A 159 11.49 -12.48 -6.66
C GLU A 159 9.98 -12.64 -6.81
N ILE A 160 9.33 -13.23 -5.80
CA ILE A 160 7.89 -13.45 -5.76
C ILE A 160 7.24 -12.73 -4.58
N SER A 161 6.04 -12.19 -4.83
CA SER A 161 5.13 -11.69 -3.81
C SER A 161 4.27 -12.83 -3.28
N VAL A 162 4.39 -13.10 -1.99
CA VAL A 162 3.68 -14.22 -1.35
C VAL A 162 2.54 -13.67 -0.50
N THR A 163 1.31 -14.05 -0.82
CA THR A 163 0.12 -13.69 -0.04
C THR A 163 0.15 -14.35 1.35
N PRO A 164 -0.47 -13.75 2.38
CA PRO A 164 -0.40 -14.29 3.75
C PRO A 164 -0.89 -15.73 3.92
N ASN A 165 -1.81 -16.19 3.08
CA ASN A 165 -2.32 -17.56 3.10
C ASN A 165 -1.34 -18.60 2.53
N ARG A 166 -0.35 -18.17 1.72
CA ARG A 166 0.60 -19.04 1.04
C ARG A 166 1.99 -19.05 1.69
N ALA A 167 2.06 -18.96 3.02
CA ALA A 167 3.32 -18.99 3.76
C ALA A 167 4.13 -20.27 3.55
N ASP A 168 3.52 -21.36 3.09
CA ASP A 168 4.21 -22.56 2.61
C ASP A 168 5.23 -22.25 1.50
N CYS A 169 5.00 -21.22 0.70
CA CYS A 169 5.89 -20.75 -0.36
C CYS A 169 6.97 -19.75 0.08
N LEU A 170 7.14 -19.53 1.38
CA LEU A 170 8.26 -18.76 1.95
C LEU A 170 9.54 -19.62 2.11
N GLY A 171 9.62 -20.75 1.43
CA GLY A 171 10.78 -21.62 1.26
C GLY A 171 10.78 -22.27 -0.12
N ILE A 172 11.96 -22.71 -0.58
CA ILE A 172 12.13 -23.39 -1.88
C ILE A 172 11.18 -24.57 -2.02
N ILE A 173 11.05 -25.38 -0.96
CA ILE A 173 10.18 -26.55 -0.95
C ILE A 173 8.73 -26.23 -1.33
N GLY A 174 8.17 -25.13 -0.86
CA GLY A 174 6.79 -24.76 -1.16
C GLY A 174 6.60 -24.34 -2.62
N VAL A 175 7.51 -23.50 -3.13
CA VAL A 175 7.50 -23.09 -4.55
C VAL A 175 7.71 -24.31 -5.45
N ALA A 176 8.63 -25.20 -5.08
CA ALA A 176 8.90 -26.44 -5.82
C ALA A 176 7.68 -27.37 -5.87
N ARG A 177 6.90 -27.47 -4.80
CA ARG A 177 5.64 -28.23 -4.77
C ARG A 177 4.66 -27.70 -5.79
N ASP A 178 4.44 -26.40 -5.84
CA ASP A 178 3.54 -25.76 -6.82
C ASP A 178 4.01 -26.00 -8.26
N VAL A 179 5.29 -25.76 -8.54
CA VAL A 179 5.89 -26.00 -9.87
C VAL A 179 5.77 -27.46 -10.29
N ALA A 180 5.96 -28.40 -9.34
CA ALA A 180 5.80 -29.83 -9.61
C ALA A 180 4.35 -30.18 -9.98
N VAL A 181 3.36 -29.64 -9.25
CA VAL A 181 1.94 -29.87 -9.54
C VAL A 181 1.57 -29.31 -10.91
N LEU A 182 1.99 -28.09 -11.22
CA LEU A 182 1.71 -27.41 -12.50
C LEU A 182 2.28 -28.16 -13.71
N ASN A 183 3.44 -28.79 -13.54
CA ASN A 183 4.12 -29.54 -14.62
C ASN A 183 3.96 -31.06 -14.52
N GLN A 184 3.14 -31.54 -13.58
CA GLN A 184 2.92 -32.98 -13.33
C GLN A 184 4.20 -33.78 -13.09
N LEU A 185 5.17 -33.14 -12.42
CA LEU A 185 6.44 -33.72 -12.05
C LEU A 185 6.46 -34.19 -10.59
N THR A 186 7.43 -35.03 -10.28
CA THR A 186 7.74 -35.45 -8.91
C THR A 186 8.87 -34.57 -8.36
N LEU A 187 8.81 -34.22 -7.08
CA LEU A 187 9.90 -33.50 -6.42
C LEU A 187 11.14 -34.36 -6.29
N ASN A 188 12.29 -33.78 -6.58
CA ASN A 188 13.60 -34.33 -6.25
C ASN A 188 14.06 -33.77 -4.88
N GLU A 189 13.37 -34.22 -3.83
CA GLU A 189 13.65 -33.80 -2.48
C GLU A 189 14.99 -34.35 -1.99
N PRO A 190 15.90 -33.51 -1.42
CA PRO A 190 17.14 -34.01 -0.84
C PRO A 190 16.85 -34.97 0.31
N THR A 191 17.57 -36.10 0.34
CA THR A 191 17.45 -37.06 1.43
C THR A 191 18.01 -36.45 2.72
N ILE A 192 17.17 -36.28 3.73
CA ILE A 192 17.55 -35.81 5.06
C ILE A 192 17.47 -36.98 6.02
N GLU A 193 18.61 -37.57 6.26
CA GLU A 193 18.71 -38.69 7.21
C GLU A 193 18.98 -38.19 8.63
N PRO A 194 18.46 -38.84 9.66
CA PRO A 194 18.78 -38.56 11.05
C PRO A 194 20.28 -38.60 11.29
N VAL A 195 20.79 -37.65 12.03
CA VAL A 195 22.19 -37.61 12.47
C VAL A 195 22.29 -38.30 13.81
N ALA A 196 23.05 -39.40 13.85
CA ALA A 196 23.23 -40.15 15.08
C ALA A 196 23.92 -39.29 16.16
N ALA A 197 23.44 -39.37 17.40
CA ALA A 197 24.09 -38.73 18.52
C ALA A 197 25.43 -39.44 18.80
N THR A 198 26.51 -38.67 18.85
CA THR A 198 27.86 -39.13 19.19
C THR A 198 28.23 -38.83 20.65
N ILE A 199 27.51 -37.91 21.28
CA ILE A 199 27.56 -37.54 22.69
C ILE A 199 26.16 -37.68 23.32
N GLN A 200 26.10 -37.75 24.66
CA GLN A 200 24.83 -37.86 25.39
C GLN A 200 24.37 -36.56 25.99
N ASP A 201 25.04 -35.46 25.66
CA ASP A 201 24.77 -34.14 26.20
C ASP A 201 23.42 -33.62 25.70
N THR A 202 22.59 -33.21 26.64
CA THR A 202 21.30 -32.54 26.39
C THR A 202 21.24 -31.27 27.23
N PHE A 203 20.36 -30.35 26.83
CA PHE A 203 20.06 -29.18 27.63
C PHE A 203 18.58 -29.22 28.02
N PRO A 204 18.22 -29.04 29.30
CA PRO A 204 16.83 -29.13 29.74
C PRO A 204 15.95 -28.09 29.03
N ILE A 205 14.76 -28.52 28.65
CA ILE A 205 13.75 -27.68 28.00
C ILE A 205 12.44 -27.84 28.74
N GLN A 206 11.84 -26.72 29.12
CA GLN A 206 10.52 -26.60 29.73
C GLN A 206 9.68 -25.64 28.92
N VAL A 207 8.44 -26.01 28.62
CA VAL A 207 7.48 -25.17 27.92
C VAL A 207 6.32 -24.84 28.87
N ASP A 208 6.29 -23.62 29.39
CA ASP A 208 5.23 -23.14 30.31
C ASP A 208 4.06 -22.54 29.53
N ALA A 209 4.23 -22.21 28.25
CA ALA A 209 3.21 -21.67 27.36
C ALA A 209 2.96 -22.62 26.14
N PRO A 210 2.40 -23.83 26.35
CA PRO A 210 2.24 -24.81 25.28
C PRO A 210 1.24 -24.36 24.20
N GLN A 211 0.30 -23.51 24.51
CA GLN A 211 -0.64 -22.93 23.53
C GLN A 211 0.05 -21.96 22.55
N ALA A 212 1.08 -21.25 23.01
CA ALA A 212 1.88 -20.35 22.17
C ALA A 212 3.03 -21.08 21.47
N CYS A 213 3.61 -22.10 22.11
CA CYS A 213 4.67 -22.95 21.57
C CYS A 213 4.31 -24.44 21.73
N PRO A 214 3.47 -24.98 20.83
CA PRO A 214 3.05 -26.39 20.91
C PRO A 214 4.18 -27.40 20.72
N ARG A 215 5.29 -27.00 20.07
CA ARG A 215 6.47 -27.86 19.85
C ARG A 215 7.75 -27.05 19.92
N TYR A 216 8.68 -27.52 20.74
CA TYR A 216 10.03 -26.95 20.85
C TYR A 216 11.07 -28.07 20.81
N LEU A 217 11.91 -28.06 19.79
CA LEU A 217 13.05 -28.96 19.66
C LEU A 217 14.34 -28.25 19.99
N GLY A 218 15.19 -28.87 20.77
CA GLY A 218 16.55 -28.43 21.04
C GLY A 218 17.57 -29.52 20.80
N ARG A 219 18.74 -29.16 20.30
CA ARG A 219 19.84 -30.07 20.11
C ARG A 219 21.18 -29.44 20.45
N VAL A 220 21.95 -30.07 21.31
CA VAL A 220 23.29 -29.65 21.65
C VAL A 220 24.27 -30.12 20.56
N VAL A 221 25.15 -29.24 20.11
CA VAL A 221 26.30 -29.56 19.27
C VAL A 221 27.53 -28.93 19.90
N LYS A 222 28.53 -29.75 20.26
CA LYS A 222 29.75 -29.31 20.97
C LYS A 222 30.98 -29.45 20.11
N GLY A 223 31.96 -28.61 20.40
CA GLY A 223 33.28 -28.64 19.74
C GLY A 223 33.26 -28.16 18.31
N ILE A 224 32.41 -27.21 17.98
CA ILE A 224 32.35 -26.60 16.65
C ILE A 224 33.45 -25.56 16.45
N ASN A 225 33.88 -25.40 15.21
CA ASN A 225 34.74 -24.30 14.78
C ASN A 225 33.93 -23.23 14.07
N VAL A 226 33.49 -22.21 14.80
CA VAL A 226 32.69 -21.11 14.26
C VAL A 226 33.48 -20.25 13.25
N LYS A 227 34.82 -20.34 13.25
CA LYS A 227 35.71 -19.67 12.30
C LYS A 227 35.92 -20.44 11.00
N ALA A 228 35.29 -21.61 10.84
CA ALA A 228 35.27 -22.32 9.58
C ALA A 228 34.61 -21.47 8.51
N ALA A 229 35.15 -21.49 7.29
CA ALA A 229 34.55 -20.78 6.19
C ALA A 229 33.26 -21.45 5.75
N THR A 230 32.18 -20.70 5.65
CA THR A 230 30.95 -21.18 4.99
C THR A 230 31.28 -21.56 3.54
N PRO A 231 30.94 -22.78 3.09
CA PRO A 231 31.22 -23.21 1.72
C PRO A 231 30.68 -22.23 0.67
N LEU A 232 31.46 -22.03 -0.40
CA LEU A 232 31.13 -21.06 -1.44
C LEU A 232 29.76 -21.32 -2.07
N TRP A 233 29.40 -22.61 -2.27
CA TRP A 233 28.07 -22.97 -2.81
C TRP A 233 26.91 -22.51 -1.91
N MET A 234 27.08 -22.55 -0.58
CA MET A 234 26.06 -22.09 0.39
C MET A 234 26.00 -20.56 0.40
N ARG A 235 27.17 -19.89 0.43
CA ARG A 235 27.26 -18.43 0.37
C ARG A 235 26.58 -17.88 -0.88
N GLU A 236 26.80 -18.52 -2.04
CA GLU A 236 26.17 -18.13 -3.31
C GLU A 236 24.65 -18.34 -3.29
N LYS A 237 24.15 -19.47 -2.75
CA LYS A 237 22.71 -19.69 -2.61
C LYS A 237 22.07 -18.64 -1.70
N LEU A 238 22.68 -18.33 -0.55
CA LEU A 238 22.20 -17.26 0.34
C LEU A 238 22.20 -15.91 -0.35
N ARG A 239 23.31 -15.53 -1.01
CA ARG A 239 23.44 -14.26 -1.74
C ARG A 239 22.36 -14.09 -2.79
N ARG A 240 22.12 -15.12 -3.62
CA ARG A 240 21.09 -15.11 -4.67
C ARG A 240 19.67 -14.98 -4.13
N CYS A 241 19.47 -15.35 -2.86
CA CYS A 241 18.20 -15.12 -2.13
C CYS A 241 18.17 -13.80 -1.36
N GLY A 242 19.18 -12.92 -1.51
CA GLY A 242 19.24 -11.62 -0.83
C GLY A 242 19.74 -11.66 0.60
N ILE A 243 20.28 -12.81 1.07
CA ILE A 243 20.82 -12.97 2.43
C ILE A 243 22.35 -12.85 2.41
N ARG A 244 22.88 -11.98 3.26
CA ARG A 244 24.33 -11.86 3.49
C ARG A 244 24.84 -12.98 4.38
N SER A 245 25.92 -13.65 3.98
CA SER A 245 26.66 -14.59 4.83
C SER A 245 27.28 -13.85 6.03
N ILE A 246 27.14 -14.42 7.23
CA ILE A 246 27.63 -13.84 8.49
C ILE A 246 28.69 -14.75 9.10
N ASP A 247 28.29 -15.91 9.58
CA ASP A 247 29.12 -16.99 10.11
C ASP A 247 28.49 -18.34 9.76
N PRO A 248 29.21 -19.43 9.80
CA PRO A 248 28.70 -20.73 9.33
C PRO A 248 27.50 -21.25 10.13
N VAL A 249 27.33 -20.88 11.40
CA VAL A 249 26.19 -21.31 12.21
C VAL A 249 24.93 -20.57 11.78
N VAL A 250 24.98 -19.26 11.66
CA VAL A 250 23.88 -18.42 11.17
C VAL A 250 23.57 -18.72 9.71
N ASP A 251 24.58 -18.95 8.89
CA ASP A 251 24.42 -19.31 7.48
C ASP A 251 23.68 -20.64 7.30
N VAL A 252 23.97 -21.63 8.15
CA VAL A 252 23.23 -22.92 8.15
C VAL A 252 21.76 -22.71 8.55
N THR A 253 21.48 -21.92 9.59
CA THR A 253 20.08 -21.66 10.00
C THR A 253 19.32 -20.89 8.91
N ASN A 254 19.93 -19.91 8.27
CA ASN A 254 19.36 -19.18 7.14
C ASN A 254 19.17 -20.05 5.90
N TYR A 255 20.10 -20.98 5.65
CA TYR A 255 19.98 -21.93 4.55
C TYR A 255 18.76 -22.84 4.74
N VAL A 256 18.56 -23.39 5.93
CA VAL A 256 17.40 -24.25 6.25
C VAL A 256 16.09 -23.45 6.18
N LEU A 257 16.11 -22.21 6.64
CA LEU A 257 14.97 -21.28 6.52
C LEU A 257 14.55 -21.09 5.07
N LEU A 258 15.49 -20.84 4.16
CA LEU A 258 15.21 -20.67 2.73
C LEU A 258 14.86 -21.98 2.04
N GLU A 259 15.54 -23.07 2.38
CA GLU A 259 15.32 -24.39 1.76
C GLU A 259 13.94 -24.94 2.14
N LEU A 260 13.62 -24.99 3.43
CA LEU A 260 12.46 -25.68 3.99
C LEU A 260 11.35 -24.74 4.49
N GLY A 261 11.61 -23.46 4.66
CA GLY A 261 10.65 -22.52 5.24
C GLY A 261 10.58 -22.57 6.77
N GLN A 262 11.54 -23.24 7.43
CA GLN A 262 11.61 -23.36 8.88
C GLN A 262 12.61 -22.39 9.47
N PRO A 263 12.18 -21.36 10.22
CA PRO A 263 13.10 -20.52 10.96
C PRO A 263 13.74 -21.32 12.10
N MET A 264 15.03 -21.13 12.28
CA MET A 264 15.81 -21.74 13.36
C MET A 264 16.66 -20.69 14.06
N HIS A 265 17.02 -20.98 15.31
CA HIS A 265 17.94 -20.16 16.07
C HIS A 265 19.07 -21.03 16.66
N ALA A 266 20.21 -20.42 16.91
CA ALA A 266 21.33 -21.06 17.60
C ALA A 266 21.76 -20.17 18.77
N PHE A 267 21.76 -20.76 19.97
CA PHE A 267 22.29 -20.12 21.17
C PHE A 267 23.72 -20.59 21.45
N ASP A 268 24.55 -19.68 21.96
CA ASP A 268 25.82 -20.06 22.59
C ASP A 268 25.50 -20.81 23.88
N LEU A 269 25.73 -22.12 23.89
CA LEU A 269 25.37 -23.02 25.00
C LEU A 269 26.04 -22.62 26.31
N ASP A 270 27.29 -22.12 26.24
CA ASP A 270 28.07 -21.77 27.41
C ASP A 270 27.59 -20.47 28.11
N ARG A 271 26.68 -19.73 27.45
CA ARG A 271 26.06 -18.53 28.00
C ARG A 271 24.66 -18.75 28.56
N LEU A 272 24.17 -20.00 28.50
CA LEU A 272 22.84 -20.36 28.98
C LEU A 272 22.89 -20.86 30.43
N ASN A 273 21.86 -20.56 31.22
CA ASN A 273 21.80 -20.91 32.65
C ASN A 273 20.69 -21.93 32.94
N GLY A 274 21.06 -23.16 33.30
CA GLY A 274 20.16 -24.14 33.87
C GLY A 274 19.27 -24.89 32.91
N GLY A 275 18.62 -24.25 31.98
CA GLY A 275 17.70 -24.84 30.99
C GLY A 275 16.92 -23.77 30.23
N ILE A 276 16.32 -24.15 29.09
CA ILE A 276 15.40 -23.31 28.35
C ILE A 276 14.02 -23.34 29.00
N ILE A 277 13.40 -22.19 29.17
CA ILE A 277 12.02 -22.01 29.63
C ILE A 277 11.29 -21.17 28.58
N VAL A 278 10.36 -21.79 27.88
CA VAL A 278 9.50 -21.12 26.90
C VAL A 278 8.25 -20.63 27.62
N ARG A 279 8.11 -19.34 27.81
CA ARG A 279 7.06 -18.70 28.63
C ARG A 279 6.57 -17.39 28.02
N MET A 280 5.50 -16.86 28.57
CA MET A 280 5.14 -15.48 28.29
C MET A 280 6.05 -14.52 29.07
N ALA A 281 6.29 -13.34 28.51
CA ALA A 281 7.08 -12.29 29.17
C ALA A 281 6.34 -11.75 30.41
N GLU A 282 7.09 -11.19 31.36
CA GLU A 282 6.53 -10.34 32.41
C GLU A 282 6.32 -8.92 31.87
N GLU A 283 5.29 -8.24 32.36
CA GLU A 283 5.00 -6.87 31.92
C GLU A 283 6.16 -5.94 32.23
N GLY A 284 6.73 -5.32 31.21
CA GLY A 284 7.87 -4.43 31.32
C GLY A 284 9.24 -5.12 31.41
N GLU A 285 9.30 -6.45 31.26
CA GLU A 285 10.57 -7.19 31.14
C GLU A 285 11.39 -6.64 29.96
N THR A 286 12.71 -6.51 30.13
CA THR A 286 13.59 -5.92 29.11
C THR A 286 14.47 -6.99 28.48
N LEU A 287 14.74 -6.83 27.19
CA LEU A 287 15.63 -7.68 26.41
C LEU A 287 16.47 -6.82 25.47
N THR A 288 17.79 -6.93 25.55
CA THR A 288 18.69 -6.36 24.55
C THR A 288 18.76 -7.29 23.35
N LEU A 289 18.36 -6.77 22.19
CA LEU A 289 18.27 -7.52 20.94
C LEU A 289 19.63 -7.63 20.23
N LEU A 290 19.72 -8.54 19.24
CA LEU A 290 20.94 -8.74 18.43
C LEU A 290 21.40 -7.47 17.67
N ASP A 291 20.53 -6.52 17.45
CA ASP A 291 20.83 -5.22 16.83
C ASP A 291 21.27 -4.14 17.85
N GLY A 292 21.39 -4.49 19.13
CA GLY A 292 21.79 -3.62 20.22
C GLY A 292 20.66 -2.76 20.80
N ASN A 293 19.45 -2.83 20.25
CA ASN A 293 18.30 -2.09 20.77
C ASN A 293 17.71 -2.79 22.00
N GLU A 294 17.27 -2.02 23.00
CA GLU A 294 16.54 -2.54 24.15
C GLU A 294 15.04 -2.56 23.86
N ALA A 295 14.45 -3.76 23.94
CA ALA A 295 13.01 -3.96 23.83
C ALA A 295 12.38 -4.08 25.22
N LYS A 296 11.31 -3.30 25.46
CA LYS A 296 10.46 -3.44 26.64
C LYS A 296 9.26 -4.29 26.29
N LEU A 297 9.18 -5.48 26.89
CA LEU A 297 8.23 -6.52 26.53
C LEU A 297 6.88 -6.34 27.25
N ASN A 298 5.82 -6.79 26.60
CA ASN A 298 4.47 -6.88 27.17
C ASN A 298 4.17 -8.31 27.57
N ALA A 299 3.25 -8.51 28.51
CA ALA A 299 2.87 -9.83 29.03
C ALA A 299 2.28 -10.79 27.98
N ASP A 300 1.90 -10.30 26.79
CA ASP A 300 1.41 -11.10 25.66
C ASP A 300 2.53 -11.48 24.65
N THR A 301 3.78 -11.20 24.97
CA THR A 301 4.96 -11.56 24.15
C THR A 301 5.52 -12.89 24.61
N LEU A 302 5.65 -13.84 23.66
CA LEU A 302 6.32 -15.11 23.92
C LEU A 302 7.83 -14.90 23.99
N VAL A 303 8.47 -15.41 25.02
CA VAL A 303 9.93 -15.37 25.18
C VAL A 303 10.52 -16.75 25.32
N ILE A 304 11.71 -16.91 24.76
CA ILE A 304 12.61 -18.00 25.10
C ILE A 304 13.52 -17.47 26.20
N ALA A 305 13.49 -18.10 27.35
CA ALA A 305 14.23 -17.66 28.54
C ALA A 305 15.11 -18.82 29.05
N ASP A 306 16.05 -18.48 29.91
CA ASP A 306 16.70 -19.44 30.80
C ASP A 306 16.23 -19.20 32.24
N GLN A 307 16.92 -19.78 33.24
CA GLN A 307 16.55 -19.60 34.63
C GLN A 307 16.81 -18.21 35.18
N GLN A 308 17.49 -17.35 34.44
CA GLN A 308 17.87 -16.00 34.89
C GLN A 308 17.22 -14.88 34.06
N ASN A 309 17.19 -15.03 32.74
CA ASN A 309 16.83 -13.93 31.85
C ASN A 309 16.02 -14.41 30.62
N ALA A 310 15.30 -13.47 29.99
CA ALA A 310 14.82 -13.65 28.62
C ALA A 310 16.01 -13.64 27.64
N LEU A 311 16.03 -14.58 26.71
CA LEU A 311 17.11 -14.77 25.73
C LEU A 311 16.72 -14.33 24.33
N ALA A 312 15.44 -14.45 23.99
CA ALA A 312 14.89 -14.10 22.69
C ALA A 312 13.39 -13.80 22.78
N MET A 313 12.89 -12.98 21.89
CA MET A 313 11.46 -12.97 21.57
C MET A 313 11.16 -14.17 20.67
N GLY A 314 10.37 -15.11 21.18
CA GLY A 314 10.07 -16.38 20.50
C GLY A 314 9.51 -16.15 19.09
N GLY A 315 10.15 -16.71 18.08
CA GLY A 315 9.75 -16.59 16.68
C GLY A 315 9.92 -15.21 16.04
N ILE A 316 10.55 -14.25 16.73
CA ILE A 316 10.69 -12.87 16.25
C ILE A 316 12.16 -12.49 16.13
N PHE A 317 12.88 -12.38 17.26
CA PHE A 317 14.26 -11.89 17.22
C PHE A 317 15.07 -12.36 18.43
N GLY A 318 16.33 -12.73 18.20
CA GLY A 318 17.24 -13.16 19.25
C GLY A 318 17.76 -12.02 20.12
N GLY A 319 18.22 -12.37 21.32
CA GLY A 319 18.92 -11.47 22.23
C GLY A 319 20.44 -11.49 22.00
N GLU A 320 21.10 -10.35 22.26
CA GLU A 320 22.55 -10.18 22.07
C GLU A 320 23.37 -11.10 22.98
N HIS A 321 22.97 -11.22 24.25
CA HIS A 321 23.77 -11.94 25.25
C HIS A 321 23.95 -13.42 24.94
N SER A 322 22.93 -14.08 24.41
CA SER A 322 22.89 -15.52 24.14
C SER A 322 23.23 -15.90 22.71
N GLY A 323 23.49 -14.91 21.85
CA GLY A 323 23.84 -15.12 20.45
C GLY A 323 25.19 -15.77 20.23
N VAL A 324 25.33 -16.46 19.10
CA VAL A 324 26.62 -17.01 18.64
C VAL A 324 27.58 -15.87 18.30
N ASN A 325 28.86 -16.06 18.62
CA ASN A 325 29.93 -15.11 18.36
C ASN A 325 31.24 -15.85 17.97
N GLU A 326 32.30 -15.12 17.68
CA GLU A 326 33.59 -15.66 17.21
C GLU A 326 34.30 -16.60 18.19
N GLU A 327 33.89 -16.67 19.46
CA GLU A 327 34.47 -17.50 20.51
C GLU A 327 33.61 -18.74 20.80
N THR A 328 32.43 -18.82 20.25
CA THR A 328 31.45 -19.89 20.47
C THR A 328 32.02 -21.24 20.01
N GLN A 329 31.97 -22.24 20.88
CA GLN A 329 32.41 -23.63 20.61
C GLN A 329 31.27 -24.64 20.77
N ASN A 330 30.27 -24.29 21.54
CA ASN A 330 29.15 -25.16 21.84
C ASN A 330 27.86 -24.42 21.56
N VAL A 331 26.94 -25.03 20.84
CA VAL A 331 25.64 -24.40 20.49
C VAL A 331 24.46 -25.27 20.91
N LEU A 332 23.36 -24.61 21.23
CA LEU A 332 22.05 -25.21 21.30
C LEU A 332 21.26 -24.77 20.07
N LEU A 333 20.95 -25.70 19.18
CA LEU A 333 20.05 -25.43 18.06
C LEU A 333 18.61 -25.44 18.57
N GLU A 334 17.85 -24.42 18.21
CA GLU A 334 16.41 -24.29 18.42
C GLU A 334 15.68 -24.53 17.11
N CYS A 335 14.64 -25.36 17.16
CA CYS A 335 13.72 -25.55 16.05
C CYS A 335 12.31 -25.75 16.59
N ALA A 336 11.47 -24.73 16.48
CA ALA A 336 10.16 -24.71 17.13
C ALA A 336 9.00 -24.52 16.15
N TYR A 337 7.83 -24.87 16.61
CA TYR A 337 6.56 -24.44 16.05
C TYR A 337 5.90 -23.47 17.03
N PHE A 338 5.64 -22.25 16.58
CA PHE A 338 4.89 -21.26 17.36
C PHE A 338 3.51 -21.04 16.74
N ASN A 339 2.52 -20.89 17.60
CA ASN A 339 1.16 -20.55 17.15
C ASN A 339 1.16 -19.16 16.50
N PRO A 340 0.72 -19.03 15.25
CA PRO A 340 0.71 -17.75 14.53
C PRO A 340 0.03 -16.61 15.28
N LEU A 341 -1.07 -16.88 15.99
CA LEU A 341 -1.79 -15.88 16.76
C LEU A 341 -0.97 -15.32 17.93
N SER A 342 0.00 -16.08 18.44
CA SER A 342 0.90 -15.63 19.50
C SER A 342 2.05 -14.76 18.99
N ILE A 343 2.31 -14.76 17.68
CA ILE A 343 3.40 -14.00 17.06
C ILE A 343 2.86 -12.75 16.32
N THR A 344 1.69 -12.87 15.69
CA THR A 344 1.10 -11.81 14.86
C THR A 344 1.02 -10.47 15.60
N GLY A 345 1.56 -9.43 14.99
CA GLY A 345 1.54 -8.05 15.48
C GLY A 345 2.59 -7.71 16.55
N ARG A 346 3.22 -8.71 17.21
CA ARG A 346 4.20 -8.46 18.28
C ARG A 346 5.50 -7.87 17.72
N ALA A 347 6.00 -8.40 16.62
CA ALA A 347 7.19 -7.84 15.95
C ALA A 347 7.00 -6.36 15.58
N ARG A 348 5.88 -6.02 14.97
CA ARG A 348 5.56 -4.64 14.56
C ARG A 348 5.52 -3.66 15.74
N ARG A 349 5.05 -4.10 16.90
CA ARG A 349 4.99 -3.30 18.13
C ARG A 349 6.38 -2.78 18.55
N HIS A 350 7.42 -3.54 18.25
CA HIS A 350 8.82 -3.20 18.52
C HIS A 350 9.55 -2.63 17.28
N GLY A 351 8.83 -2.29 16.21
CA GLY A 351 9.43 -1.80 14.96
C GLY A 351 10.22 -2.85 14.20
N LEU A 352 10.00 -4.14 14.48
CA LEU A 352 10.72 -5.27 13.89
C LEU A 352 9.94 -5.89 12.72
N HIS A 353 10.68 -6.28 11.71
CA HIS A 353 10.22 -7.11 10.61
C HIS A 353 11.35 -8.08 10.24
N THR A 354 11.22 -9.32 10.65
CA THR A 354 12.28 -10.34 10.46
C THR A 354 11.78 -11.48 9.58
N ASP A 355 12.71 -12.21 8.96
CA ASP A 355 12.40 -13.40 8.18
C ASP A 355 11.73 -14.50 9.02
N ALA A 356 12.07 -14.59 10.31
CA ALA A 356 11.43 -15.49 11.25
C ALA A 356 9.99 -15.06 11.57
N SER A 357 9.78 -13.80 11.99
CA SER A 357 8.44 -13.30 12.32
C SER A 357 7.51 -13.34 11.12
N HIS A 358 8.03 -13.01 9.92
CA HIS A 358 7.27 -13.05 8.68
C HIS A 358 6.69 -14.44 8.37
N ARG A 359 7.42 -15.50 8.71
CA ARG A 359 6.97 -16.89 8.55
C ARG A 359 6.06 -17.34 9.68
N TYR A 360 6.48 -17.15 10.93
CA TYR A 360 5.73 -17.62 12.09
C TYR A 360 4.36 -16.93 12.25
N GLU A 361 4.25 -15.65 11.95
CA GLU A 361 2.96 -14.95 12.04
C GLU A 361 1.94 -15.40 10.98
N ARG A 362 2.41 -16.02 9.88
CA ARG A 362 1.58 -16.56 8.81
C ARG A 362 1.37 -18.06 8.92
N GLY A 363 2.32 -18.76 9.49
CA GLY A 363 2.31 -20.20 9.72
C GLY A 363 3.55 -20.90 9.19
N VAL A 364 4.02 -21.87 9.97
CA VAL A 364 5.10 -22.81 9.63
C VAL A 364 4.52 -24.22 9.73
N ASP A 365 5.00 -25.15 8.91
CA ASP A 365 4.53 -26.52 8.94
C ASP A 365 4.83 -27.17 10.31
N PRO A 366 3.81 -27.59 11.10
CA PRO A 366 3.99 -28.16 12.42
C PRO A 366 4.64 -29.55 12.40
N ALA A 367 4.79 -30.18 11.24
CA ALA A 367 5.44 -31.49 11.07
C ALA A 367 6.90 -31.38 10.60
N LEU A 368 7.42 -30.18 10.41
CA LEU A 368 8.72 -29.96 9.75
C LEU A 368 9.92 -29.97 10.70
N GLN A 369 9.74 -29.68 11.99
CA GLN A 369 10.82 -29.34 12.92
C GLN A 369 11.88 -30.43 13.04
N HIS A 370 11.49 -31.72 13.12
CA HIS A 370 12.45 -32.85 13.16
C HIS A 370 13.33 -32.90 11.90
N LYS A 371 12.73 -32.75 10.73
CA LYS A 371 13.45 -32.74 9.46
C LYS A 371 14.43 -31.58 9.38
N ALA A 372 13.99 -30.39 9.81
CA ALA A 372 14.79 -29.17 9.76
C ALA A 372 15.99 -29.22 10.73
N ILE A 373 15.82 -29.72 11.97
CA ILE A 373 16.91 -29.79 12.93
C ILE A 373 17.95 -30.84 12.52
N GLU A 374 17.54 -31.95 11.90
CA GLU A 374 18.45 -32.93 11.34
C GLU A 374 19.25 -32.38 10.16
N ARG A 375 18.57 -31.62 9.27
CA ARG A 375 19.22 -30.91 8.15
C ARG A 375 20.28 -29.93 8.63
N ALA A 376 19.91 -29.08 9.59
CA ALA A 376 20.81 -28.08 10.16
C ALA A 376 22.00 -28.76 10.88
N THR A 377 21.75 -29.79 11.67
CA THR A 377 22.80 -30.54 12.37
C THR A 377 23.80 -31.14 11.39
N ARG A 378 23.34 -31.77 10.31
CA ARG A 378 24.19 -32.36 9.27
C ARG A 378 25.11 -31.29 8.65
N LEU A 379 24.52 -30.21 8.19
CA LEU A 379 25.26 -29.10 7.56
C LEU A 379 26.26 -28.47 8.52
N LEU A 380 25.86 -28.25 9.78
CA LEU A 380 26.73 -27.65 10.79
C LEU A 380 27.96 -28.52 11.07
N ILE A 381 27.78 -29.85 11.25
CA ILE A 381 28.89 -30.76 11.49
C ILE A 381 29.80 -30.86 10.25
N GLU A 382 29.24 -30.92 9.05
CA GLU A 382 30.02 -30.98 7.80
C GLU A 382 30.90 -29.72 7.62
N ILE A 383 30.42 -28.55 8.05
CA ILE A 383 31.14 -27.26 7.88
C ILE A 383 32.04 -26.96 9.06
N CYS A 384 31.54 -27.09 10.27
CA CYS A 384 32.20 -26.64 11.51
C CYS A 384 32.82 -27.78 12.32
N GLY A 385 32.56 -29.03 11.94
CA GLY A 385 32.88 -30.17 12.81
C GLY A 385 31.98 -30.24 14.05
N GLY A 386 32.44 -30.92 15.06
CA GLY A 386 31.74 -31.05 16.32
C GLY A 386 30.97 -32.36 16.46
N GLU A 387 30.37 -32.53 17.62
CA GLU A 387 29.64 -33.74 18.02
C GLU A 387 28.22 -33.35 18.49
N ALA A 388 27.22 -34.05 17.97
CA ALA A 388 25.83 -33.79 18.31
C ALA A 388 25.33 -34.73 19.42
N GLY A 389 24.58 -34.17 20.36
CA GLY A 389 23.75 -34.90 21.30
C GLY A 389 22.44 -35.35 20.67
N PRO A 390 21.58 -36.05 21.42
CA PRO A 390 20.24 -36.43 20.96
C PRO A 390 19.34 -35.18 20.84
N VAL A 391 18.33 -35.27 19.96
CA VAL A 391 17.28 -34.26 19.88
C VAL A 391 16.39 -34.34 21.11
N VAL A 392 16.15 -33.23 21.77
CA VAL A 392 15.17 -33.11 22.85
C VAL A 392 13.90 -32.51 22.23
N ASP A 393 12.78 -33.22 22.32
CA ASP A 393 11.48 -32.80 21.80
C ASP A 393 10.51 -32.61 22.97
N VAL A 394 10.02 -31.38 23.13
CA VAL A 394 8.95 -31.05 24.08
C VAL A 394 7.75 -30.58 23.27
N SER A 395 6.75 -31.44 23.19
CA SER A 395 5.55 -31.20 22.36
C SER A 395 4.28 -31.41 23.16
N SER A 396 3.25 -30.60 22.84
CA SER A 396 1.88 -30.74 23.33
C SER A 396 0.97 -31.11 22.16
N ASP A 397 0.64 -32.38 22.02
CA ASP A 397 -0.23 -32.88 20.95
C ASP A 397 -1.64 -32.25 20.99
N ALA A 398 -2.09 -31.81 22.17
CA ALA A 398 -3.38 -31.16 22.33
C ALA A 398 -3.43 -29.75 21.76
N ASP A 399 -2.27 -29.06 21.69
CA ASP A 399 -2.14 -27.69 21.22
C ASP A 399 -1.61 -27.59 19.78
N LEU A 400 -1.09 -28.70 19.22
CA LEU A 400 -0.70 -28.75 17.80
C LEU A 400 -1.93 -28.66 16.89
N PRO A 401 -1.84 -27.95 15.76
CA PRO A 401 -2.96 -27.81 14.83
C PRO A 401 -3.32 -29.17 14.20
N THR A 402 -4.62 -29.42 14.11
CA THR A 402 -5.17 -30.58 13.41
C THR A 402 -5.41 -30.26 11.95
N ARG A 403 -5.14 -31.23 11.07
CA ARG A 403 -5.39 -31.07 9.64
C ARG A 403 -6.88 -31.11 9.34
N ALA A 404 -7.40 -30.11 8.61
CA ALA A 404 -8.78 -30.08 8.22
C ALA A 404 -9.12 -31.20 7.22
N THR A 405 -10.25 -31.84 7.42
CA THR A 405 -10.86 -32.76 6.44
C THR A 405 -12.09 -32.08 5.86
N ILE A 406 -12.01 -31.72 4.60
CA ILE A 406 -12.96 -30.83 3.90
C ILE A 406 -13.75 -31.65 2.89
N THR A 407 -15.07 -31.43 2.85
CA THR A 407 -15.95 -32.03 1.82
C THR A 407 -16.12 -31.05 0.67
N LEU A 408 -15.68 -31.44 -0.53
CA LEU A 408 -15.87 -30.72 -1.78
C LEU A 408 -17.04 -31.30 -2.56
N ARG A 409 -18.14 -30.59 -2.66
CA ARG A 409 -19.32 -31.01 -3.42
C ARG A 409 -19.14 -30.71 -4.91
N ARG A 410 -19.44 -31.66 -5.75
CA ARG A 410 -19.43 -31.52 -7.23
C ARG A 410 -20.22 -30.31 -7.71
N GLU A 411 -21.44 -30.18 -7.22
CA GLU A 411 -22.35 -29.10 -7.60
C GLU A 411 -21.77 -27.71 -7.24
N LYS A 412 -21.15 -27.58 -6.05
CA LYS A 412 -20.57 -26.30 -5.62
C LYS A 412 -19.33 -25.94 -6.44
N LEU A 413 -18.47 -26.92 -6.72
CA LEU A 413 -17.31 -26.74 -7.57
C LEU A 413 -17.70 -26.21 -8.94
N ASP A 414 -18.64 -26.89 -9.62
CA ASP A 414 -19.09 -26.51 -10.96
C ASP A 414 -19.75 -25.14 -10.99
N ARG A 415 -20.54 -24.83 -9.95
CA ARG A 415 -21.23 -23.55 -9.83
C ARG A 415 -20.26 -22.38 -9.62
N LEU A 416 -19.25 -22.54 -8.76
CA LEU A 416 -18.29 -21.46 -8.44
C LEU A 416 -17.32 -21.23 -9.59
N ILE A 417 -16.81 -22.28 -10.21
CA ILE A 417 -15.89 -22.17 -11.36
C ILE A 417 -16.66 -21.76 -12.63
N GLY A 418 -17.95 -22.14 -12.75
CA GLY A 418 -18.75 -21.93 -13.95
C GLY A 418 -18.36 -22.85 -15.12
N HIS A 419 -17.55 -23.88 -14.86
CA HIS A 419 -17.06 -24.85 -15.82
C HIS A 419 -16.89 -26.22 -15.17
N VAL A 420 -17.19 -27.29 -15.89
CA VAL A 420 -17.08 -28.67 -15.40
C VAL A 420 -15.67 -29.19 -15.69
N ILE A 421 -14.90 -29.45 -14.63
CA ILE A 421 -13.62 -30.14 -14.70
C ILE A 421 -13.85 -31.62 -14.44
N ALA A 422 -13.20 -32.52 -15.20
CA ALA A 422 -13.36 -33.96 -15.05
C ALA A 422 -12.98 -34.43 -13.63
N ASP A 423 -13.76 -35.40 -13.09
CA ASP A 423 -13.58 -35.95 -11.74
C ASP A 423 -12.14 -36.44 -11.48
N GLU A 424 -11.55 -37.10 -12.44
CA GLU A 424 -10.16 -37.63 -12.34
C GLU A 424 -9.15 -36.49 -12.26
N GLN A 425 -9.38 -35.40 -13.00
CA GLN A 425 -8.52 -34.24 -12.98
C GLN A 425 -8.62 -33.47 -11.65
N VAL A 426 -9.82 -33.31 -11.10
CA VAL A 426 -10.02 -32.73 -9.76
C VAL A 426 -9.28 -33.54 -8.71
N ARG A 427 -9.44 -34.87 -8.74
CA ARG A 427 -8.75 -35.75 -7.81
C ARG A 427 -7.24 -35.67 -7.96
N ASP A 428 -6.71 -35.73 -9.18
CA ASP A 428 -5.26 -35.66 -9.45
C ASP A 428 -4.65 -34.36 -8.95
N ILE A 429 -5.32 -33.22 -9.20
CA ILE A 429 -4.88 -31.89 -8.69
C ILE A 429 -4.75 -31.91 -7.17
N LEU A 430 -5.79 -32.31 -6.47
CA LEU A 430 -5.80 -32.30 -5.00
C LEU A 430 -4.78 -33.30 -4.43
N GLN A 431 -4.61 -34.48 -5.02
CA GLN A 431 -3.60 -35.44 -4.60
C GLN A 431 -2.18 -34.93 -4.81
N ARG A 432 -1.89 -34.28 -5.95
CA ARG A 432 -0.57 -33.70 -6.24
C ARG A 432 -0.24 -32.53 -5.30
N LEU A 433 -1.25 -31.78 -4.84
CA LEU A 433 -1.10 -30.76 -3.81
C LEU A 433 -0.83 -31.34 -2.40
N GLY A 434 -0.84 -32.66 -2.26
CA GLY A 434 -0.54 -33.35 -1.00
C GLY A 434 -1.76 -33.69 -0.14
N CYS A 435 -2.97 -33.44 -0.64
CA CYS A 435 -4.20 -33.84 0.04
C CYS A 435 -4.40 -35.36 0.01
N ASN A 436 -4.91 -35.91 1.10
CA ASN A 436 -5.47 -37.26 1.09
C ASN A 436 -6.92 -37.18 0.61
N VAL A 437 -7.21 -37.74 -0.58
CA VAL A 437 -8.49 -37.55 -1.26
C VAL A 437 -9.26 -38.85 -1.34
N VAL A 438 -10.51 -38.84 -0.87
CA VAL A 438 -11.47 -39.92 -0.95
C VAL A 438 -12.69 -39.46 -1.77
N LYS A 439 -13.05 -40.22 -2.79
CA LYS A 439 -14.26 -39.92 -3.55
C LYS A 439 -15.51 -40.30 -2.75
N THR A 440 -16.53 -39.44 -2.80
CA THR A 440 -17.84 -39.65 -2.17
C THR A 440 -18.94 -39.67 -3.25
N ASP A 441 -20.19 -39.98 -2.87
CA ASP A 441 -21.31 -39.98 -3.79
C ASP A 441 -21.64 -38.58 -4.36
N THR A 442 -21.27 -37.50 -3.62
CA THR A 442 -21.56 -36.11 -3.96
C THR A 442 -20.36 -35.28 -4.37
N GLY A 443 -19.17 -35.87 -4.36
CA GLY A 443 -17.93 -35.17 -4.70
C GLY A 443 -16.68 -35.84 -4.09
N TRP A 444 -15.95 -35.12 -3.30
CA TRP A 444 -14.69 -35.58 -2.69
C TRP A 444 -14.58 -35.15 -1.22
N GLN A 445 -13.87 -35.94 -0.45
CA GLN A 445 -13.42 -35.54 0.86
C GLN A 445 -11.87 -35.45 0.81
N ALA A 446 -11.34 -34.28 1.13
CA ALA A 446 -9.91 -34.03 1.07
C ALA A 446 -9.37 -33.62 2.45
N THR A 447 -8.33 -34.29 2.93
CA THR A 447 -7.59 -33.90 4.14
C THR A 447 -6.38 -33.11 3.72
N ALA A 448 -6.28 -31.86 4.17
CA ALA A 448 -5.18 -30.96 3.84
C ALA A 448 -3.82 -31.50 4.33
N PRO A 449 -2.70 -31.25 3.61
CA PRO A 449 -1.36 -31.55 4.12
C PRO A 449 -0.97 -30.61 5.27
N SER A 450 0.02 -30.98 6.06
CA SER A 450 0.43 -30.20 7.25
C SER A 450 0.97 -28.80 6.94
N TRP A 451 1.49 -28.59 5.74
CA TRP A 451 2.03 -27.30 5.28
C TRP A 451 0.98 -26.33 4.69
N ARG A 452 -0.27 -26.77 4.54
CA ARG A 452 -1.37 -25.97 4.00
C ARG A 452 -2.42 -25.71 5.09
N PHE A 453 -2.06 -24.86 6.02
CA PHE A 453 -2.89 -24.40 7.13
C PHE A 453 -3.96 -23.38 6.70
N ASP A 454 -3.94 -22.92 5.48
CA ASP A 454 -4.92 -22.06 4.82
C ASP A 454 -6.14 -22.85 4.30
N MET A 455 -6.03 -24.16 4.11
CA MET A 455 -7.13 -25.00 3.63
C MET A 455 -7.99 -25.47 4.80
N GLU A 456 -9.14 -24.82 5.02
CA GLU A 456 -10.07 -25.13 6.10
C GLU A 456 -11.50 -25.34 5.63
N ILE A 457 -11.92 -24.69 4.54
CA ILE A 457 -13.28 -24.68 4.03
C ILE A 457 -13.36 -25.18 2.58
N GLU A 458 -14.58 -25.42 2.11
CA GLU A 458 -14.85 -25.97 0.77
C GLU A 458 -14.34 -25.06 -0.35
N GLU A 459 -14.44 -23.74 -0.15
CA GLU A 459 -13.98 -22.72 -1.08
C GLU A 459 -12.48 -22.76 -1.31
N ASP A 460 -11.70 -23.11 -0.29
CA ASP A 460 -10.24 -23.23 -0.41
C ASP A 460 -9.88 -24.36 -1.40
N LEU A 461 -10.63 -25.46 -1.37
CA LEU A 461 -10.43 -26.55 -2.34
C LEU A 461 -10.86 -26.15 -3.76
N VAL A 462 -11.92 -25.34 -3.88
CA VAL A 462 -12.35 -24.77 -5.19
C VAL A 462 -11.26 -23.87 -5.76
N GLU A 463 -10.65 -23.01 -4.92
CA GLU A 463 -9.53 -22.15 -5.31
C GLU A 463 -8.35 -22.98 -5.81
N GLU A 464 -7.95 -24.00 -5.07
CA GLU A 464 -6.83 -24.86 -5.46
C GLU A 464 -7.08 -25.59 -6.79
N VAL A 465 -8.27 -26.11 -6.99
CA VAL A 465 -8.64 -26.74 -8.27
C VAL A 465 -8.60 -25.74 -9.41
N ALA A 466 -9.18 -24.55 -9.24
CA ALA A 466 -9.20 -23.51 -10.28
C ALA A 466 -7.79 -22.98 -10.59
N ARG A 467 -6.98 -22.74 -9.57
CA ARG A 467 -5.61 -22.24 -9.66
C ARG A 467 -4.69 -23.19 -10.45
N ILE A 468 -4.74 -24.46 -10.13
CA ILE A 468 -3.91 -25.49 -10.80
C ILE A 468 -4.47 -25.88 -12.17
N TYR A 469 -5.79 -25.91 -12.33
CA TYR A 469 -6.41 -26.08 -13.66
C TYR A 469 -5.98 -24.96 -14.61
N GLY A 470 -5.78 -23.76 -14.09
CA GLY A 470 -5.40 -22.55 -14.80
C GLY A 470 -6.61 -21.70 -15.18
N TYR A 471 -6.63 -20.49 -14.68
CA TYR A 471 -7.72 -19.53 -14.93
C TYR A 471 -7.94 -19.25 -16.42
N ASN A 472 -6.86 -19.26 -17.22
CA ASN A 472 -6.92 -19.05 -18.66
C ASN A 472 -7.61 -20.21 -19.41
N ASN A 473 -7.73 -21.40 -18.78
CA ASN A 473 -8.42 -22.56 -19.34
C ASN A 473 -9.92 -22.57 -19.03
N ILE A 474 -10.37 -21.68 -18.14
CA ILE A 474 -11.79 -21.52 -17.81
C ILE A 474 -12.44 -20.63 -18.87
N PRO A 475 -13.49 -21.10 -19.58
CA PRO A 475 -14.10 -20.32 -20.65
C PRO A 475 -14.84 -19.09 -20.12
N ASN A 476 -14.71 -17.97 -20.81
CA ASN A 476 -15.51 -16.78 -20.54
C ASN A 476 -16.93 -16.98 -21.08
N ILE A 477 -17.89 -17.11 -20.19
CA ILE A 477 -19.30 -17.29 -20.54
C ILE A 477 -20.06 -16.00 -20.27
N PRO A 478 -20.77 -15.41 -21.26
CA PRO A 478 -21.61 -14.25 -21.01
C PRO A 478 -22.69 -14.54 -19.97
N THR A 479 -22.82 -13.65 -18.99
CA THR A 479 -23.86 -13.76 -17.96
C THR A 479 -25.24 -13.65 -18.59
N GLN A 480 -26.12 -14.62 -18.33
CA GLN A 480 -27.54 -14.56 -18.69
C GLN A 480 -28.35 -14.31 -17.43
N ALA A 481 -29.08 -13.21 -17.42
CA ALA A 481 -29.98 -12.87 -16.35
C ALA A 481 -31.24 -12.22 -16.88
N PRO A 482 -32.40 -12.46 -16.25
CA PRO A 482 -33.62 -11.71 -16.57
C PRO A 482 -33.39 -10.23 -16.24
N LEU A 483 -33.60 -9.36 -17.22
CA LEU A 483 -33.56 -7.92 -17.02
C LEU A 483 -34.88 -7.50 -16.34
N ILE A 484 -34.79 -7.17 -15.06
CA ILE A 484 -35.91 -6.57 -14.34
C ILE A 484 -35.72 -5.06 -14.42
N MET A 485 -36.64 -4.41 -15.18
CA MET A 485 -36.68 -2.96 -15.21
C MET A 485 -37.27 -2.43 -13.89
N THR A 486 -36.44 -1.81 -13.09
CA THR A 486 -36.89 -1.07 -11.91
C THR A 486 -37.33 0.33 -12.30
N ALA A 487 -38.43 0.82 -11.69
CA ALA A 487 -38.87 2.18 -11.92
C ALA A 487 -37.77 3.18 -11.49
N HIS A 488 -37.44 4.11 -12.36
CA HIS A 488 -36.53 5.20 -12.04
C HIS A 488 -37.20 6.14 -11.03
N ARG A 489 -36.49 6.48 -9.96
CA ARG A 489 -36.96 7.53 -9.02
C ARG A 489 -36.72 8.90 -9.66
N GLU A 490 -37.75 9.41 -10.40
CA GLU A 490 -37.65 10.69 -11.10
C GLU A 490 -37.43 11.88 -10.16
N ALA A 491 -37.88 11.77 -8.90
CA ALA A 491 -37.72 12.80 -7.88
C ALA A 491 -36.29 12.87 -7.28
N SER A 492 -35.31 12.14 -7.84
CA SER A 492 -33.91 12.20 -7.41
C SER A 492 -33.06 12.98 -8.41
N LEU A 493 -32.35 13.98 -7.92
CA LEU A 493 -31.36 14.70 -8.71
C LEU A 493 -30.02 13.97 -8.67
N SER A 494 -29.57 13.50 -9.83
CA SER A 494 -28.30 12.81 -9.90
C SER A 494 -27.12 13.80 -9.78
N LEU A 495 -26.13 13.45 -8.96
CA LEU A 495 -24.90 14.24 -8.82
C LEU A 495 -24.18 14.41 -10.17
N LYS A 496 -24.25 13.39 -11.05
CA LYS A 496 -23.70 13.46 -12.41
C LYS A 496 -24.30 14.61 -13.23
N ARG A 497 -25.61 14.87 -13.10
CA ARG A 497 -26.27 15.97 -13.81
C ARG A 497 -25.79 17.33 -13.32
N VAL A 498 -25.56 17.47 -12.01
CA VAL A 498 -25.02 18.68 -11.40
C VAL A 498 -23.58 18.92 -11.83
N LYS A 499 -22.75 17.87 -11.78
CA LYS A 499 -21.36 17.96 -12.27
C LYS A 499 -21.29 18.40 -13.73
N ALA A 500 -22.14 17.83 -14.59
CA ALA A 500 -22.23 18.23 -16.00
C ALA A 500 -22.58 19.70 -16.14
N LEU A 501 -23.55 20.21 -15.38
CA LEU A 501 -23.92 21.63 -15.40
C LEU A 501 -22.75 22.53 -14.97
N LEU A 502 -22.04 22.19 -13.93
CA LEU A 502 -20.87 22.95 -13.48
C LEU A 502 -19.77 22.97 -14.55
N VAL A 503 -19.53 21.85 -15.21
CA VAL A 503 -18.58 21.76 -16.34
C VAL A 503 -19.03 22.67 -17.49
N ASP A 504 -20.32 22.68 -17.83
CA ASP A 504 -20.90 23.56 -18.85
C ASP A 504 -20.73 25.05 -18.49
N HIS A 505 -20.69 25.38 -17.19
CA HIS A 505 -20.40 26.73 -16.67
C HIS A 505 -18.88 27.02 -16.55
N GLY A 506 -18.02 26.13 -17.10
CA GLY A 506 -16.57 26.32 -17.16
C GLY A 506 -15.82 25.92 -15.90
N TYR A 507 -16.42 25.11 -15.01
CA TYR A 507 -15.73 24.56 -13.86
C TYR A 507 -14.97 23.28 -14.21
N GLN A 508 -13.91 23.04 -13.48
CA GLN A 508 -13.15 21.79 -13.48
C GLN A 508 -13.36 21.06 -12.16
N GLU A 509 -13.61 19.76 -12.22
CA GLU A 509 -13.69 18.92 -11.03
C GLU A 509 -12.31 18.73 -10.43
N ALA A 510 -12.19 18.99 -9.15
CA ALA A 510 -11.02 18.67 -8.35
C ALA A 510 -11.33 17.49 -7.42
N ILE A 511 -10.34 16.66 -7.18
CA ILE A 511 -10.39 15.60 -6.18
C ILE A 511 -9.22 15.86 -5.23
N THR A 512 -9.55 16.27 -4.00
CA THR A 512 -8.56 16.62 -3.00
C THR A 512 -8.53 15.60 -1.86
N TYR A 513 -7.46 15.60 -1.08
CA TYR A 513 -7.31 14.67 0.04
C TYR A 513 -8.33 14.94 1.15
N SER A 514 -8.82 13.86 1.75
CA SER A 514 -9.66 13.93 2.97
C SER A 514 -8.84 14.28 4.22
N PHE A 515 -7.52 14.21 4.16
CA PHE A 515 -6.58 14.60 5.20
C PHE A 515 -5.98 15.94 4.86
N VAL A 516 -6.01 16.87 5.81
CA VAL A 516 -5.64 18.28 5.57
C VAL A 516 -4.70 18.81 6.65
N ASP A 517 -4.07 19.93 6.37
CA ASP A 517 -3.24 20.65 7.32
C ASP A 517 -4.10 21.24 8.45
N PRO A 518 -3.83 20.88 9.72
CA PRO A 518 -4.55 21.42 10.87
C PRO A 518 -4.46 22.94 10.97
N LYS A 519 -3.39 23.57 10.47
CA LYS A 519 -3.24 25.03 10.47
C LYS A 519 -4.20 25.68 9.48
N ILE A 520 -4.27 25.15 8.25
CA ILE A 520 -5.20 25.65 7.22
C ILE A 520 -6.65 25.43 7.69
N GLN A 521 -6.97 24.25 8.19
CA GLN A 521 -8.30 23.94 8.70
C GLN A 521 -8.69 24.83 9.88
N GLY A 522 -7.77 25.06 10.82
CA GLY A 522 -8.00 25.96 11.96
C GLY A 522 -8.19 27.43 11.57
N LEU A 523 -7.65 27.87 10.42
CA LEU A 523 -7.94 29.21 9.87
C LEU A 523 -9.34 29.29 9.27
N ILE A 524 -9.82 28.21 8.63
CA ILE A 524 -11.14 28.16 7.98
C ILE A 524 -12.24 27.88 9.01
N HIS A 525 -11.96 26.99 9.96
CA HIS A 525 -12.89 26.51 11.00
C HIS A 525 -12.29 26.67 12.41
N PRO A 526 -12.10 27.91 12.90
CA PRO A 526 -11.37 28.17 14.14
C PRO A 526 -12.07 27.63 15.41
N GLU A 527 -13.39 27.43 15.36
CA GLU A 527 -14.20 27.03 16.51
C GLU A 527 -14.61 25.54 16.47
N GLU A 528 -14.25 24.82 15.41
CA GLU A 528 -14.67 23.43 15.22
C GLU A 528 -13.55 22.46 15.57
N ALA A 529 -13.88 21.40 16.29
CA ALA A 529 -12.92 20.33 16.61
C ALA A 529 -12.66 19.45 15.39
N SER A 530 -11.40 19.13 15.16
CA SER A 530 -10.98 18.24 14.08
C SER A 530 -10.66 16.85 14.60
N LEU A 531 -10.90 15.83 13.78
CA LEU A 531 -10.45 14.46 14.02
C LEU A 531 -8.98 14.32 13.63
N SER A 532 -8.12 14.01 14.58
CA SER A 532 -6.69 13.77 14.34
C SER A 532 -6.44 12.32 13.95
N LEU A 533 -5.54 12.12 12.99
CA LEU A 533 -5.08 10.78 12.61
C LEU A 533 -3.99 10.29 13.59
N PRO A 534 -4.04 9.04 14.05
CA PRO A 534 -3.02 8.49 14.95
C PRO A 534 -1.65 8.31 14.28
N SER A 535 -1.62 8.09 12.95
CA SER A 535 -0.39 7.90 12.17
C SER A 535 -0.52 8.60 10.82
N PRO A 536 -0.41 9.94 10.78
CA PRO A 536 -0.55 10.70 9.55
C PRO A 536 0.66 10.48 8.61
N ILE A 537 0.42 10.61 7.31
CA ILE A 537 1.49 10.55 6.29
C ILE A 537 2.50 11.69 6.49
N SER A 538 2.00 12.88 6.83
CA SER A 538 2.82 14.06 7.19
C SER A 538 2.06 14.95 8.18
N ALA A 539 2.76 15.93 8.78
CA ALA A 539 2.15 16.90 9.69
C ALA A 539 1.10 17.76 9.00
N GLU A 540 1.28 18.03 7.71
CA GLU A 540 0.34 18.79 6.87
C GLU A 540 -0.88 17.97 6.40
N MET A 541 -0.95 16.69 6.76
CA MET A 541 -2.05 15.78 6.42
C MET A 541 -2.54 15.02 7.66
N SER A 542 -2.61 15.70 8.80
CA SER A 542 -2.80 15.04 10.10
C SER A 542 -4.21 15.11 10.66
N VAL A 543 -5.13 15.83 10.03
CA VAL A 543 -6.53 15.92 10.46
C VAL A 543 -7.50 15.64 9.32
N MET A 544 -8.69 15.11 9.68
CA MET A 544 -9.76 14.91 8.71
C MET A 544 -10.43 16.23 8.39
N ARG A 545 -10.77 16.45 7.11
CA ARG A 545 -11.39 17.70 6.63
C ARG A 545 -12.81 17.91 7.17
N LEU A 546 -13.09 19.12 7.66
CA LEU A 546 -14.41 19.60 8.09
C LEU A 546 -15.23 20.20 6.94
N SER A 547 -14.55 20.57 5.84
CA SER A 547 -15.16 21.08 4.61
C SER A 547 -14.28 20.75 3.41
N LEU A 548 -14.82 20.89 2.21
CA LEU A 548 -14.06 20.77 0.97
C LEU A 548 -13.22 22.03 0.67
N TRP A 549 -13.47 23.12 1.39
CA TRP A 549 -12.78 24.41 1.14
C TRP A 549 -11.29 24.33 1.37
N SER A 550 -10.82 23.60 2.38
CA SER A 550 -9.37 23.44 2.63
C SER A 550 -8.63 22.89 1.42
N GLY A 551 -9.17 21.86 0.79
CA GLY A 551 -8.62 21.26 -0.43
C GLY A 551 -8.73 22.19 -1.65
N LEU A 552 -9.92 22.77 -1.87
CA LEU A 552 -10.18 23.66 -3.02
C LEU A 552 -9.36 24.94 -2.96
N LEU A 553 -9.22 25.58 -1.79
CA LEU A 553 -8.41 26.79 -1.62
C LEU A 553 -6.91 26.49 -1.80
N SER A 554 -6.43 25.35 -1.28
CA SER A 554 -5.07 24.91 -1.52
C SER A 554 -4.79 24.64 -3.00
N ALA A 555 -5.75 24.03 -3.70
CA ALA A 555 -5.67 23.82 -5.15
C ALA A 555 -5.67 25.17 -5.91
N ALA A 556 -6.46 26.16 -5.47
CA ALA A 556 -6.47 27.49 -6.06
C ALA A 556 -5.10 28.17 -5.91
N VAL A 557 -4.51 28.17 -4.71
CA VAL A 557 -3.17 28.73 -4.47
C VAL A 557 -2.12 28.02 -5.30
N TYR A 558 -2.16 26.68 -5.36
CA TYR A 558 -1.23 25.88 -6.16
C TYR A 558 -1.26 26.27 -7.64
N ASN A 559 -2.44 26.49 -8.20
CA ASN A 559 -2.60 26.89 -9.59
C ASN A 559 -2.24 28.35 -9.83
N GLN A 560 -2.61 29.27 -8.91
CA GLN A 560 -2.22 30.68 -9.00
C GLN A 560 -0.69 30.85 -9.00
N ASN A 561 0.04 30.08 -8.18
CA ASN A 561 1.51 30.06 -8.17
C ASN A 561 2.12 29.51 -9.48
N ARG A 562 1.31 28.90 -10.34
CA ARG A 562 1.66 28.44 -11.69
C ARG A 562 1.05 29.30 -12.79
N GLN A 563 0.74 30.54 -12.44
CA GLN A 563 0.26 31.56 -13.36
C GLN A 563 -1.15 31.29 -13.96
N GLN A 564 -1.91 30.38 -13.33
CA GLN A 564 -3.33 30.22 -13.67
C GLN A 564 -4.14 31.25 -12.90
N SER A 565 -4.38 32.40 -13.50
CA SER A 565 -5.01 33.53 -12.84
C SER A 565 -6.55 33.47 -12.78
N ARG A 566 -7.18 32.64 -13.62
CA ARG A 566 -8.63 32.44 -13.68
C ARG A 566 -8.95 31.00 -13.38
N LEU A 567 -9.61 30.75 -12.26
CA LEU A 567 -9.94 29.40 -11.81
C LEU A 567 -11.42 29.28 -11.48
N ARG A 568 -12.03 28.17 -11.87
CA ARG A 568 -13.34 27.70 -11.48
C ARG A 568 -13.22 26.21 -11.17
N LEU A 569 -13.19 25.87 -9.88
CA LEU A 569 -13.04 24.50 -9.42
C LEU A 569 -14.25 24.09 -8.60
N PHE A 570 -14.63 22.82 -8.69
CA PHE A 570 -15.62 22.23 -7.80
C PHE A 570 -15.19 20.83 -7.35
N GLU A 571 -15.73 20.40 -6.23
CA GLU A 571 -15.52 19.05 -5.70
C GLU A 571 -16.82 18.53 -5.08
N SER A 572 -17.03 17.23 -5.20
CA SER A 572 -18.01 16.49 -4.39
C SER A 572 -17.29 15.43 -3.58
N GLY A 573 -17.50 15.41 -2.28
CA GLY A 573 -16.79 14.49 -1.40
C GLY A 573 -17.33 14.54 0.03
N LEU A 574 -16.86 13.59 0.85
CA LEU A 574 -17.22 13.54 2.25
C LEU A 574 -16.45 14.55 3.08
N ARG A 575 -17.11 15.14 4.07
CA ARG A 575 -16.51 15.80 5.23
C ARG A 575 -16.70 14.95 6.47
N PHE A 576 -15.88 15.16 7.48
CA PHE A 576 -15.84 14.33 8.68
C PHE A 576 -15.98 15.23 9.92
N VAL A 577 -17.11 15.12 10.59
CA VAL A 577 -17.44 15.98 11.74
C VAL A 577 -17.50 15.10 13.00
N PRO A 578 -16.78 15.46 14.08
CA PRO A 578 -16.96 14.80 15.38
C PRO A 578 -18.42 14.88 15.83
N ASP A 579 -19.04 13.76 16.10
CA ASP A 579 -20.45 13.70 16.55
C ASP A 579 -20.66 12.48 17.44
N THR A 580 -20.84 12.71 18.73
CA THR A 580 -21.00 11.66 19.74
C THR A 580 -22.28 10.82 19.55
N SER A 581 -23.22 11.29 18.75
CA SER A 581 -24.47 10.59 18.43
C SER A 581 -24.37 9.69 17.19
N ALA A 582 -23.31 9.85 16.39
CA ALA A 582 -23.06 9.06 15.20
C ALA A 582 -22.29 7.77 15.51
N ASP A 583 -22.40 6.77 14.63
CA ASP A 583 -21.59 5.56 14.69
C ASP A 583 -20.10 5.91 14.72
N LEU A 584 -19.35 5.25 15.60
CA LEU A 584 -17.92 5.51 15.81
C LEU A 584 -17.57 6.97 16.20
N GLY A 585 -18.55 7.76 16.64
CA GLY A 585 -18.35 9.15 17.03
C GLY A 585 -18.06 10.12 15.88
N ILE A 586 -18.35 9.73 14.63
CA ILE A 586 -18.02 10.50 13.43
C ILE A 586 -19.24 10.58 12.51
N ARG A 587 -19.68 11.78 12.19
CA ARG A 587 -20.66 12.03 11.14
C ARG A 587 -19.94 12.32 9.82
N GLN A 588 -20.36 11.64 8.75
CA GLN A 588 -19.88 11.82 7.40
C GLN A 588 -21.00 12.42 6.54
N ASP A 589 -20.79 13.62 6.05
CA ASP A 589 -21.74 14.28 5.18
C ASP A 589 -21.17 14.38 3.76
N LEU A 590 -21.96 14.03 2.75
CA LEU A 590 -21.59 14.26 1.36
C LEU A 590 -21.82 15.73 1.01
N MET A 591 -20.78 16.41 0.57
CA MET A 591 -20.75 17.83 0.26
C MET A 591 -20.59 18.05 -1.25
N LEU A 592 -21.11 19.19 -1.72
CA LEU A 592 -20.77 19.78 -3.01
C LEU A 592 -20.23 21.17 -2.73
N ALA A 593 -19.03 21.47 -3.19
CA ALA A 593 -18.41 22.79 -3.00
C ALA A 593 -17.77 23.32 -4.29
N GLY A 594 -17.59 24.63 -4.36
CA GLY A 594 -16.90 25.24 -5.47
C GLY A 594 -16.17 26.52 -5.09
N VAL A 595 -15.20 26.88 -5.91
CA VAL A 595 -14.39 28.10 -5.78
C VAL A 595 -14.21 28.74 -7.13
N ILE A 596 -14.34 30.07 -7.15
CA ILE A 596 -13.97 30.89 -8.30
C ILE A 596 -13.03 32.00 -7.89
N THR A 597 -12.07 32.31 -8.74
CA THR A 597 -11.14 33.44 -8.57
C THR A 597 -10.68 33.96 -9.93
N GLY A 598 -10.17 35.18 -9.95
CA GLY A 598 -9.67 35.82 -11.16
C GLY A 598 -10.73 36.69 -11.88
N THR A 599 -10.79 36.56 -13.19
CA THR A 599 -11.72 37.34 -14.02
C THR A 599 -13.04 36.64 -14.28
N ARG A 600 -14.12 37.38 -14.39
CA ARG A 600 -15.47 36.89 -14.72
C ARG A 600 -15.48 36.13 -16.04
N TYR A 601 -14.87 36.71 -17.08
CA TYR A 601 -14.72 36.10 -18.40
C TYR A 601 -13.24 35.92 -18.72
N GLU A 602 -12.98 35.07 -19.68
CA GLU A 602 -11.65 34.99 -20.30
C GLU A 602 -11.32 36.35 -20.98
N GLU A 603 -10.03 36.64 -21.19
CA GLU A 603 -9.59 37.84 -21.85
C GLU A 603 -10.17 37.92 -23.27
N HIS A 604 -10.91 38.99 -23.52
CA HIS A 604 -11.61 39.16 -24.80
C HIS A 604 -11.57 40.64 -25.20
N TRP A 605 -11.46 40.92 -26.46
CA TRP A 605 -11.34 42.28 -27.01
C TRP A 605 -12.56 43.18 -26.77
N ASP A 606 -13.77 42.58 -26.63
CA ASP A 606 -15.04 43.27 -26.48
C ASP A 606 -15.62 43.21 -25.06
N LEU A 607 -14.96 42.53 -24.14
CA LEU A 607 -15.40 42.40 -22.76
C LEU A 607 -14.47 43.14 -21.80
N ALA A 608 -15.04 43.95 -20.93
CA ALA A 608 -14.26 44.63 -19.90
C ALA A 608 -13.68 43.60 -18.93
N ARG A 609 -12.41 43.71 -18.58
CA ARG A 609 -11.77 42.88 -17.55
C ARG A 609 -12.34 43.24 -16.18
N GLN A 610 -13.21 42.39 -15.67
CA GLN A 610 -13.83 42.49 -14.34
C GLN A 610 -13.43 41.28 -13.48
N ALA A 611 -13.11 41.53 -12.20
CA ALA A 611 -12.92 40.48 -11.23
C ALA A 611 -14.26 39.80 -10.91
N VAL A 612 -14.21 38.53 -10.57
CA VAL A 612 -15.37 37.78 -10.06
C VAL A 612 -15.89 38.41 -8.76
N ASP A 613 -17.19 38.30 -8.55
CA ASP A 613 -17.83 38.75 -7.33
C ASP A 613 -18.80 37.68 -6.76
N PHE A 614 -19.44 38.03 -5.66
CA PHE A 614 -20.43 37.17 -4.99
C PHE A 614 -21.56 36.73 -5.94
N TYR A 615 -22.03 37.61 -6.80
CA TYR A 615 -23.18 37.38 -7.67
C TYR A 615 -22.83 36.46 -8.85
N ASP A 616 -21.59 36.42 -9.29
CA ASP A 616 -21.11 35.46 -10.30
C ASP A 616 -21.27 34.03 -9.81
N LEU A 617 -20.78 33.76 -8.61
CA LEU A 617 -20.89 32.42 -8.01
C LEU A 617 -22.34 32.12 -7.60
N LYS A 618 -23.09 33.13 -7.10
CA LYS A 618 -24.49 32.94 -6.74
C LYS A 618 -25.32 32.54 -7.96
N GLY A 619 -25.09 33.14 -9.13
CA GLY A 619 -25.76 32.79 -10.37
C GLY A 619 -25.51 31.35 -10.81
N ASP A 620 -24.25 30.90 -10.75
CA ASP A 620 -23.86 29.49 -11.04
C ASP A 620 -24.51 28.52 -10.03
N LEU A 621 -24.54 28.91 -8.76
CA LEU A 621 -25.17 28.10 -7.71
C LEU A 621 -26.70 28.05 -7.87
N GLU A 622 -27.33 29.15 -8.21
CA GLU A 622 -28.77 29.18 -8.51
C GLU A 622 -29.13 28.30 -9.71
N ALA A 623 -28.27 28.22 -10.72
CA ALA A 623 -28.44 27.29 -11.83
C ALA A 623 -28.41 25.84 -11.37
N VAL A 624 -27.52 25.47 -10.46
CA VAL A 624 -27.49 24.15 -9.82
C VAL A 624 -28.75 23.88 -9.00
N LEU A 625 -29.16 24.84 -8.18
CA LEU A 625 -30.33 24.73 -7.30
C LEU A 625 -31.63 24.71 -8.07
N ALA A 626 -31.71 25.35 -9.25
CA ALA A 626 -32.83 25.27 -10.14
C ALA A 626 -33.16 23.85 -10.62
N LEU A 627 -32.15 22.99 -10.73
CA LEU A 627 -32.35 21.56 -11.08
C LEU A 627 -33.20 20.81 -10.05
N THR A 628 -33.29 21.30 -8.83
CA THR A 628 -34.13 20.72 -7.78
C THR A 628 -35.63 21.00 -7.97
N GLY A 629 -36.01 22.00 -8.79
CA GLY A 629 -37.36 22.55 -8.86
C GLY A 629 -37.81 23.30 -7.62
N LYS A 630 -36.90 23.54 -6.66
CA LYS A 630 -37.17 24.18 -5.36
C LYS A 630 -36.57 25.57 -5.23
N LEU A 631 -36.15 26.21 -6.33
CA LEU A 631 -35.43 27.49 -6.26
C LEU A 631 -36.26 28.58 -5.54
N SER A 632 -37.60 28.57 -5.64
CA SER A 632 -38.48 29.47 -4.91
C SER A 632 -38.53 29.25 -3.39
N GLN A 633 -38.02 28.12 -2.90
CA GLN A 633 -37.98 27.76 -1.48
C GLN A 633 -36.57 27.96 -0.89
N ILE A 634 -35.63 28.45 -1.72
CA ILE A 634 -34.26 28.72 -1.32
C ILE A 634 -34.13 30.17 -0.91
N GLU A 635 -33.56 30.38 0.27
CA GLU A 635 -33.31 31.71 0.81
C GLU A 635 -31.82 31.90 1.08
N PHE A 636 -31.31 33.07 0.72
CA PHE A 636 -29.96 33.50 1.06
C PHE A 636 -30.05 34.51 2.20
N LYS A 637 -29.56 34.20 3.37
CA LYS A 637 -29.61 35.03 4.55
C LYS A 637 -28.22 35.47 4.98
N ALA A 638 -28.07 36.75 5.30
CA ALA A 638 -26.83 37.27 5.86
C ALA A 638 -26.59 36.58 7.21
N GLU A 639 -25.49 35.82 7.29
CA GLU A 639 -25.08 35.09 8.48
C GLU A 639 -23.55 35.04 8.54
N ASN A 640 -22.99 35.18 9.73
CA ASN A 640 -21.56 35.19 9.92
C ASN A 640 -20.95 33.80 9.76
N ASN A 641 -19.87 33.73 9.00
CA ASN A 641 -19.01 32.56 8.89
C ASN A 641 -17.55 33.02 9.03
N PRO A 642 -16.73 32.42 9.91
CA PRO A 642 -15.37 32.90 10.17
C PRO A 642 -14.46 32.93 8.94
N ALA A 643 -14.71 32.06 7.97
CA ALA A 643 -13.94 32.00 6.73
C ALA A 643 -14.36 33.01 5.68
N LEU A 644 -15.52 33.66 5.85
CA LEU A 644 -16.13 34.48 4.83
C LEU A 644 -16.17 35.99 5.22
N HIS A 645 -16.18 36.84 4.22
CA HIS A 645 -16.31 38.26 4.38
C HIS A 645 -17.69 38.64 4.98
N PRO A 646 -17.78 39.36 6.12
CA PRO A 646 -19.01 39.56 6.84
C PRO A 646 -20.10 40.35 6.05
N GLY A 647 -19.69 41.18 5.09
CA GLY A 647 -20.60 41.96 4.23
C GLY A 647 -20.83 41.35 2.83
N GLN A 648 -20.23 40.21 2.51
CA GLN A 648 -20.31 39.55 1.19
C GLN A 648 -20.43 38.03 1.33
N SER A 649 -21.29 37.60 2.23
CA SER A 649 -21.56 36.18 2.50
C SER A 649 -23.01 35.94 2.87
N ALA A 650 -23.49 34.73 2.64
CA ALA A 650 -24.81 34.29 3.03
C ALA A 650 -24.84 32.82 3.41
N ALA A 651 -25.66 32.48 4.40
CA ALA A 651 -26.10 31.14 4.61
C ALA A 651 -27.21 30.78 3.63
N ILE A 652 -27.22 29.53 3.17
CA ILE A 652 -28.19 29.03 2.20
C ILE A 652 -29.18 28.15 2.93
N TYR A 653 -30.47 28.50 2.82
CA TYR A 653 -31.58 27.78 3.44
C TYR A 653 -32.47 27.14 2.38
N LEU A 654 -32.90 25.92 2.59
CA LEU A 654 -33.94 25.26 1.81
C LEU A 654 -35.08 24.85 2.77
N CYS A 655 -36.28 25.35 2.53
CA CYS A 655 -37.46 25.10 3.38
C CYS A 655 -37.19 25.43 4.88
N GLY A 656 -36.41 26.49 5.14
CA GLY A 656 -36.05 26.90 6.52
C GLY A 656 -34.91 26.14 7.18
N GLU A 657 -34.36 25.12 6.54
CA GLU A 657 -33.19 24.39 7.01
C GLU A 657 -31.92 24.91 6.33
N ARG A 658 -30.86 25.18 7.10
CA ARG A 658 -29.58 25.60 6.55
C ARG A 658 -28.89 24.43 5.86
N ILE A 659 -28.61 24.60 4.56
CA ILE A 659 -27.97 23.57 3.72
C ILE A 659 -26.52 23.92 3.34
N GLY A 660 -26.05 25.13 3.58
CA GLY A 660 -24.69 25.52 3.24
C GLY A 660 -24.41 27.00 3.36
N PHE A 661 -23.28 27.41 2.77
CA PHE A 661 -22.82 28.78 2.74
C PHE A 661 -22.30 29.16 1.35
N ILE A 662 -22.36 30.47 1.04
CA ILE A 662 -21.72 31.10 -0.11
C ILE A 662 -21.13 32.44 0.33
N GLY A 663 -19.96 32.79 -0.17
CA GLY A 663 -19.38 34.08 0.12
C GLY A 663 -17.99 34.30 -0.44
N VAL A 664 -17.56 35.56 -0.35
CA VAL A 664 -16.17 35.95 -0.60
C VAL A 664 -15.34 35.53 0.59
N ILE A 665 -14.15 34.98 0.37
CA ILE A 665 -13.20 34.62 1.45
C ILE A 665 -12.86 35.88 2.26
N HIS A 666 -12.76 35.73 3.58
CA HIS A 666 -12.38 36.81 4.47
C HIS A 666 -11.01 37.38 4.09
N PRO A 667 -10.82 38.70 4.00
CA PRO A 667 -9.56 39.30 3.55
C PRO A 667 -8.33 38.89 4.37
N GLU A 668 -8.50 38.66 5.66
CA GLU A 668 -7.42 38.15 6.52
C GLU A 668 -7.04 36.70 6.18
N LEU A 669 -8.03 35.86 5.90
CA LEU A 669 -7.83 34.47 5.50
C LEU A 669 -7.21 34.42 4.08
N GLU A 670 -7.67 35.27 3.16
CA GLU A 670 -7.10 35.41 1.81
C GLU A 670 -5.58 35.68 1.88
N ARG A 671 -5.18 36.62 2.75
CA ARG A 671 -3.76 36.93 2.98
C ARG A 671 -3.00 35.78 3.65
N LYS A 672 -3.59 35.11 4.66
CA LYS A 672 -2.93 34.02 5.39
C LYS A 672 -2.75 32.74 4.54
N LEU A 673 -3.61 32.55 3.54
CA LEU A 673 -3.54 31.43 2.61
C LEU A 673 -2.78 31.75 1.32
N ASP A 674 -2.24 32.98 1.18
CA ASP A 674 -1.55 33.46 -0.04
C ASP A 674 -2.42 33.39 -1.31
N LEU A 675 -3.73 33.62 -1.15
CA LEU A 675 -4.65 33.74 -2.30
C LEU A 675 -4.44 35.05 -3.03
N ASN A 676 -4.34 34.96 -4.34
CA ASN A 676 -4.13 36.12 -5.21
C ASN A 676 -5.47 36.63 -5.77
N GLY A 677 -5.96 37.73 -5.21
CA GLY A 677 -7.20 38.36 -5.64
C GLY A 677 -8.46 37.74 -5.04
N ARG A 678 -9.58 38.42 -5.31
CA ARG A 678 -10.87 38.02 -4.75
C ARG A 678 -11.22 36.58 -5.09
N THR A 679 -11.51 35.81 -4.05
CA THR A 679 -11.88 34.41 -4.14
C THR A 679 -13.26 34.20 -3.52
N VAL A 680 -14.16 33.56 -4.24
CA VAL A 680 -15.54 33.30 -3.81
C VAL A 680 -15.76 31.81 -3.75
N VAL A 681 -16.41 31.32 -2.69
CA VAL A 681 -16.67 29.91 -2.45
C VAL A 681 -18.11 29.62 -2.11
N PHE A 682 -18.57 28.43 -2.41
CA PHE A 682 -19.79 27.86 -1.84
C PHE A 682 -19.55 26.46 -1.32
N GLU A 683 -20.39 25.97 -0.43
CA GLU A 683 -20.47 24.59 0.00
C GLU A 683 -21.89 24.22 0.41
N LEU A 684 -22.36 23.03 -0.03
CA LEU A 684 -23.72 22.52 0.20
C LEU A 684 -23.68 21.11 0.77
N LEU A 685 -24.61 20.81 1.67
CA LEU A 685 -24.97 19.44 2.05
C LEU A 685 -25.74 18.78 0.88
N TRP A 686 -25.09 17.83 0.19
CA TRP A 686 -25.65 17.24 -1.02
C TRP A 686 -26.97 16.49 -0.77
N ASP A 687 -27.05 15.71 0.30
CA ASP A 687 -28.24 14.90 0.61
C ASP A 687 -29.50 15.74 0.80
N LYS A 688 -29.35 17.00 1.22
CA LYS A 688 -30.47 17.96 1.34
C LYS A 688 -30.93 18.52 0.01
N VAL A 689 -30.06 18.49 -1.00
CA VAL A 689 -30.29 19.01 -2.36
C VAL A 689 -30.73 17.91 -3.33
N ALA A 690 -30.38 16.65 -3.04
CA ALA A 690 -30.56 15.51 -3.95
C ALA A 690 -32.03 15.20 -4.31
N ASP A 691 -32.98 15.56 -3.45
CA ASP A 691 -34.41 15.42 -3.76
C ASP A 691 -34.90 16.59 -4.60
N ARG A 692 -35.54 16.29 -5.71
CA ARG A 692 -36.15 17.29 -6.59
C ARG A 692 -37.67 17.18 -6.62
N VAL A 693 -38.31 18.30 -6.90
CA VAL A 693 -39.74 18.36 -7.21
C VAL A 693 -39.94 18.06 -8.70
N LEU A 694 -40.84 17.19 -9.02
CA LEU A 694 -41.27 16.99 -10.41
C LEU A 694 -42.06 18.22 -10.89
N PRO A 695 -41.77 18.72 -12.09
CA PRO A 695 -42.52 19.84 -12.64
C PRO A 695 -43.96 19.43 -12.92
N ASP A 696 -44.88 20.23 -12.43
CA ASP A 696 -46.30 20.13 -12.80
C ASP A 696 -46.59 20.89 -14.10
N ALA A 697 -47.43 20.32 -14.94
CA ALA A 697 -47.88 20.97 -16.13
C ALA A 697 -48.91 22.07 -15.75
N ASN A 698 -48.56 23.32 -15.99
CA ASN A 698 -49.43 24.46 -15.80
C ASN A 698 -50.00 24.90 -17.15
N GLU A 699 -51.25 25.38 -17.14
CA GLU A 699 -51.88 25.91 -18.33
C GLU A 699 -51.18 27.20 -18.77
N ILE A 700 -50.78 27.27 -20.03
CA ILE A 700 -50.16 28.48 -20.60
C ILE A 700 -51.26 29.49 -20.94
N SER A 701 -51.13 30.69 -20.38
CA SER A 701 -52.08 31.77 -20.72
C SER A 701 -52.00 32.14 -22.20
N ARG A 702 -53.19 32.28 -22.79
CA ARG A 702 -53.36 32.77 -24.16
C ARG A 702 -53.56 34.31 -24.22
N PHE A 703 -53.59 34.96 -23.06
CA PHE A 703 -53.83 36.38 -22.93
C PHE A 703 -52.55 37.16 -22.75
N PRO A 704 -52.46 38.43 -23.18
CA PRO A 704 -51.24 39.19 -23.07
C PRO A 704 -50.84 39.50 -21.62
N ALA A 705 -49.56 39.42 -21.33
CA ALA A 705 -48.99 39.87 -20.09
C ALA A 705 -48.78 41.38 -20.10
N ASN A 706 -48.97 42.01 -18.96
CA ASN A 706 -48.76 43.44 -18.76
C ASN A 706 -47.63 43.69 -17.78
N ARG A 707 -46.68 44.50 -18.16
CA ARG A 707 -45.55 44.88 -17.30
C ARG A 707 -45.76 46.27 -16.72
N ARG A 708 -45.49 46.46 -15.43
CA ARG A 708 -45.45 47.75 -14.73
C ARG A 708 -44.13 47.80 -13.95
N ASP A 709 -43.49 48.93 -14.03
CA ASP A 709 -42.26 49.22 -13.34
C ASP A 709 -42.50 50.14 -12.16
N ILE A 710 -41.96 49.83 -11.01
CA ILE A 710 -41.97 50.66 -9.80
C ILE A 710 -40.58 50.96 -9.35
N ALA A 711 -40.30 52.15 -8.85
CA ALA A 711 -39.03 52.45 -8.19
C ALA A 711 -39.32 52.78 -6.71
N VAL A 712 -38.79 52.01 -5.85
CA VAL A 712 -38.98 52.08 -4.39
C VAL A 712 -37.72 52.47 -3.68
N VAL A 713 -37.76 53.46 -2.79
CA VAL A 713 -36.63 53.83 -1.92
C VAL A 713 -36.81 53.14 -0.58
N VAL A 714 -35.79 52.40 -0.19
CA VAL A 714 -35.72 51.63 1.07
C VAL A 714 -34.42 51.90 1.78
N ALA A 715 -34.33 51.62 3.09
CA ALA A 715 -33.09 51.68 3.84
C ALA A 715 -32.06 50.72 3.26
N GLU A 716 -30.81 51.07 3.31
CA GLU A 716 -29.70 50.29 2.72
C GLU A 716 -29.62 48.84 3.23
N ASN A 717 -29.94 48.60 4.51
CA ASN A 717 -29.93 47.31 5.17
C ASN A 717 -31.11 46.39 4.81
N VAL A 718 -32.12 46.87 4.09
CA VAL A 718 -33.25 46.02 3.66
C VAL A 718 -32.80 45.17 2.47
N PRO A 719 -32.87 43.81 2.60
CA PRO A 719 -32.51 42.92 1.50
C PRO A 719 -33.51 43.08 0.32
N ALA A 720 -32.98 43.14 -0.90
CA ALA A 720 -33.83 43.20 -2.08
C ALA A 720 -34.71 41.95 -2.24
N GLY A 721 -34.20 40.77 -1.81
CA GLY A 721 -34.98 39.56 -1.79
C GLY A 721 -36.27 39.60 -0.99
N ASP A 722 -36.24 40.28 0.16
CA ASP A 722 -37.44 40.47 1.01
C ASP A 722 -38.49 41.36 0.34
N ILE A 723 -38.04 42.39 -0.38
CA ILE A 723 -38.90 43.27 -1.18
C ILE A 723 -39.59 42.46 -2.29
N LEU A 724 -38.82 41.67 -3.05
CA LEU A 724 -39.35 40.82 -4.12
C LEU A 724 -40.30 39.75 -3.60
N ALA A 725 -39.98 39.15 -2.45
CA ALA A 725 -40.83 38.16 -1.81
C ALA A 725 -42.18 38.73 -1.36
N GLU A 726 -42.18 39.98 -0.81
CA GLU A 726 -43.40 40.63 -0.41
C GLU A 726 -44.30 40.98 -1.61
N CYS A 727 -43.72 41.46 -2.71
CA CYS A 727 -44.46 41.69 -3.95
C CYS A 727 -45.11 40.37 -4.47
N LYS A 728 -44.35 39.26 -4.50
CA LYS A 728 -44.90 37.94 -4.92
C LYS A 728 -46.04 37.48 -4.03
N LYS A 729 -45.94 37.69 -2.73
CA LYS A 729 -46.95 37.28 -1.75
C LYS A 729 -48.26 38.04 -1.94
N VAL A 730 -48.19 39.33 -2.15
CA VAL A 730 -49.38 40.23 -2.32
C VAL A 730 -50.02 40.00 -3.66
N GLY A 731 -49.26 39.92 -4.74
CA GLY A 731 -49.77 39.76 -6.10
C GLY A 731 -50.05 38.30 -6.54
N ALA A 732 -50.12 37.35 -5.61
CA ALA A 732 -50.06 35.89 -5.87
C ALA A 732 -51.03 35.33 -6.93
N ASN A 733 -52.16 36.01 -7.20
CA ASN A 733 -53.17 35.53 -8.15
C ASN A 733 -52.94 36.00 -9.59
N GLN A 734 -52.26 37.13 -9.80
CA GLN A 734 -52.07 37.73 -11.14
C GLN A 734 -50.63 38.06 -11.45
N LEU A 735 -49.78 38.13 -10.46
CA LEU A 735 -48.36 38.47 -10.61
C LEU A 735 -47.55 37.23 -11.02
N VAL A 736 -47.23 37.13 -12.29
CA VAL A 736 -46.49 35.98 -12.86
C VAL A 736 -45.00 36.21 -12.90
N GLY A 737 -44.52 37.40 -12.71
CA GLY A 737 -43.09 37.73 -12.69
C GLY A 737 -42.78 38.97 -11.87
N VAL A 738 -41.71 38.90 -11.11
CA VAL A 738 -41.11 40.02 -10.36
C VAL A 738 -39.62 39.99 -10.59
N ASN A 739 -39.07 41.12 -11.09
CA ASN A 739 -37.66 41.22 -11.40
C ASN A 739 -37.08 42.55 -10.96
N LEU A 740 -35.96 42.53 -10.24
CA LEU A 740 -35.14 43.67 -9.90
C LEU A 740 -34.20 43.93 -11.06
N PHE A 741 -34.34 45.11 -11.74
CA PHE A 741 -33.52 45.40 -12.91
C PHE A 741 -32.55 46.57 -12.71
N ASP A 742 -32.71 47.38 -11.65
CA ASP A 742 -31.75 48.43 -11.31
C ASP A 742 -31.70 48.68 -9.80
N VAL A 743 -30.50 49.04 -9.31
CA VAL A 743 -30.24 49.47 -7.93
C VAL A 743 -29.48 50.79 -7.98
N TYR A 744 -30.13 51.88 -7.63
CA TYR A 744 -29.54 53.19 -7.73
C TYR A 744 -29.23 53.77 -6.34
N ARG A 745 -28.01 54.29 -6.26
CA ARG A 745 -27.52 55.11 -5.12
C ARG A 745 -26.91 56.40 -5.67
N GLY A 746 -27.42 57.50 -5.29
CA GLY A 746 -26.91 58.77 -5.84
C GLY A 746 -27.84 59.94 -5.66
N LYS A 747 -27.66 60.95 -6.49
CA LYS A 747 -28.43 62.20 -6.38
C LYS A 747 -29.93 61.90 -6.41
N GLY A 748 -30.67 62.42 -5.40
CA GLY A 748 -32.11 62.23 -5.23
C GLY A 748 -32.47 61.01 -4.33
N VAL A 749 -31.52 60.29 -3.79
CA VAL A 749 -31.72 59.26 -2.77
C VAL A 749 -30.92 59.64 -1.51
N ALA A 750 -31.58 59.67 -0.35
CA ALA A 750 -30.94 60.05 0.91
C ALA A 750 -29.80 59.15 1.29
N GLU A 751 -28.81 59.63 2.01
CA GLU A 751 -27.73 58.82 2.55
C GLU A 751 -28.28 57.72 3.49
N GLY A 752 -27.79 56.48 3.35
CA GLY A 752 -28.33 55.31 4.06
C GLY A 752 -29.55 54.67 3.42
N TYR A 753 -29.93 55.12 2.22
CA TYR A 753 -31.04 54.57 1.43
C TYR A 753 -30.57 54.15 0.03
N LYS A 754 -31.34 53.24 -0.59
CA LYS A 754 -31.19 52.80 -1.98
C LYS A 754 -32.53 52.82 -2.69
N SER A 755 -32.51 53.07 -3.99
CA SER A 755 -33.68 52.91 -4.86
C SER A 755 -33.60 51.59 -5.62
N LEU A 756 -34.65 50.81 -5.52
CA LEU A 756 -34.79 49.52 -6.22
C LEU A 756 -35.83 49.71 -7.35
N ALA A 757 -35.39 49.47 -8.59
CA ALA A 757 -36.31 49.46 -9.73
C ALA A 757 -36.77 48.03 -10.01
N ILE A 758 -38.08 47.80 -9.90
CA ILE A 758 -38.67 46.46 -9.92
C ILE A 758 -39.71 46.43 -11.04
N SER A 759 -39.64 45.45 -11.90
CA SER A 759 -40.73 45.18 -12.87
C SER A 759 -41.68 44.12 -12.31
N LEU A 760 -42.95 44.41 -12.41
CA LEU A 760 -44.06 43.53 -12.07
C LEU A 760 -44.73 43.09 -13.36
N THR A 761 -44.79 41.79 -13.64
CA THR A 761 -45.48 41.23 -14.81
C THR A 761 -46.76 40.55 -14.34
N LEU A 762 -47.87 41.04 -14.84
CA LEU A 762 -49.22 40.60 -14.48
C LEU A 762 -49.87 39.87 -15.67
N GLN A 763 -50.49 38.73 -15.43
CA GLN A 763 -51.20 37.95 -16.43
C GLN A 763 -52.27 37.09 -15.77
N ASP A 764 -53.36 36.86 -16.49
CA ASP A 764 -54.40 35.89 -16.08
C ASP A 764 -54.51 34.76 -17.12
N THR A 765 -54.91 33.58 -16.72
CA THR A 765 -55.02 32.43 -17.59
C THR A 765 -56.37 32.37 -18.29
N THR A 766 -57.36 33.11 -17.79
CA THR A 766 -58.77 33.02 -18.23
C THR A 766 -59.20 34.25 -19.06
N ARG A 767 -58.59 35.40 -18.91
CA ARG A 767 -58.95 36.66 -19.57
C ARG A 767 -57.81 37.67 -19.67
N THR A 768 -58.01 38.70 -20.47
CA THR A 768 -57.11 39.85 -20.45
C THR A 768 -57.44 40.74 -19.20
N LEU A 769 -56.44 41.14 -18.47
CA LEU A 769 -56.61 42.02 -17.29
C LEU A 769 -56.95 43.40 -17.70
N ALA A 770 -57.94 43.99 -16.99
CA ALA A 770 -58.30 45.43 -17.16
C ALA A 770 -57.26 46.34 -16.50
N GLU A 771 -57.12 47.58 -16.97
CA GLU A 771 -56.16 48.56 -16.47
C GLU A 771 -56.36 48.86 -14.97
N GLU A 772 -57.65 48.89 -14.55
CA GLU A 772 -57.98 49.10 -13.13
C GLU A 772 -57.50 47.96 -12.21
N GLU A 773 -57.58 46.74 -12.68
CA GLU A 773 -57.10 45.61 -11.94
C GLU A 773 -55.58 45.57 -11.83
N ILE A 774 -54.87 45.90 -12.90
CA ILE A 774 -53.41 46.00 -12.93
C ILE A 774 -52.98 47.13 -11.97
N ALA A 775 -53.61 48.31 -12.04
CA ALA A 775 -53.29 49.44 -11.16
C ALA A 775 -53.56 49.10 -9.66
N ALA A 776 -54.63 48.34 -9.37
CA ALA A 776 -54.97 47.92 -8.04
C ALA A 776 -53.88 46.93 -7.46
N THR A 777 -53.47 45.94 -8.22
CA THR A 777 -52.42 45.02 -7.79
C THR A 777 -51.10 45.72 -7.57
N VAL A 778 -50.72 46.67 -8.43
CA VAL A 778 -49.49 47.46 -8.23
C VAL A 778 -49.61 48.32 -6.97
N ALA A 779 -50.76 48.96 -6.73
CA ALA A 779 -51.00 49.74 -5.54
C ALA A 779 -50.95 48.92 -4.26
N GLU A 780 -51.51 47.73 -4.29
CA GLU A 780 -51.40 46.76 -3.15
C GLU A 780 -49.93 46.39 -2.85
N CYS A 781 -49.14 46.11 -3.89
CA CYS A 781 -47.69 45.80 -3.70
C CYS A 781 -46.99 47.00 -3.07
N VAL A 782 -47.19 48.20 -3.57
CA VAL A 782 -46.59 49.42 -3.03
C VAL A 782 -47.02 49.66 -1.58
N ALA A 783 -48.33 49.51 -1.27
CA ALA A 783 -48.82 49.62 0.09
C ALA A 783 -48.19 48.64 1.08
N ALA A 784 -48.08 47.39 0.67
CA ALA A 784 -47.41 46.37 1.48
C ALA A 784 -45.92 46.68 1.72
N LEU A 785 -45.18 47.15 0.71
CA LEU A 785 -43.79 47.56 0.83
C LEU A 785 -43.64 48.76 1.77
N LYS A 786 -44.54 49.72 1.67
CA LYS A 786 -44.60 50.90 2.58
C LYS A 786 -44.84 50.46 4.02
N GLN A 787 -45.80 49.58 4.23
CA GLN A 787 -46.16 49.08 5.57
C GLN A 787 -45.04 48.27 6.24
N ARG A 788 -44.43 47.39 5.48
CA ARG A 788 -43.45 46.44 6.04
C ARG A 788 -42.05 47.02 6.11
N PHE A 789 -41.61 47.74 5.09
CA PHE A 789 -40.23 48.20 4.95
C PHE A 789 -40.10 49.75 4.97
N GLN A 790 -41.18 50.47 5.22
CA GLN A 790 -41.23 51.93 5.16
C GLN A 790 -40.76 52.48 3.79
N ALA A 791 -41.01 51.71 2.73
CA ALA A 791 -40.62 52.07 1.39
C ALA A 791 -41.41 53.29 0.89
N SER A 792 -40.74 54.14 0.13
CA SER A 792 -41.37 55.27 -0.58
C SER A 792 -41.16 55.12 -2.08
N LEU A 793 -42.16 55.52 -2.87
CA LEU A 793 -42.00 55.65 -4.32
C LEU A 793 -41.00 56.74 -4.64
N ARG A 794 -40.17 56.50 -5.64
CA ARG A 794 -39.34 57.53 -6.26
C ARG A 794 -40.09 58.06 -7.51
N ASP A 795 -40.30 59.34 -7.55
CA ASP A 795 -40.87 60.05 -8.71
C ASP A 795 -39.91 60.04 -9.91
#